data_9af66f0efc161f80015add13e3c02b08
#
_entry.id   9af66f0efc161f80015add13e3c02b08
#
_cell.length_a   1.000
_cell.length_b   1.000
_cell.length_c   1.000
_cell.angle_alpha   90.00
_cell.angle_beta   90.00
_cell.angle_gamma   90.00
#
_symmetry.space_group_name_H-M   'P 1'
#
loop_
_entity.id
_entity.type
_entity.pdbx_description
1 polymer ?
#
loop_
_entity_poly.entity_id
_entity_poly.type
_entity_poly.pdbx_seq_one_letter_code
_entity_poly.pdbx_strand_id
1 'polypeptide(L)'
;MAKSTFFQSSFVSGELSPLLKGRVDLDQYYQGVQKGEDVLIVPQGGLKRRPGSEVVAEAVNTITRYTTVPTMPNGGTAANINDGNAATNATTGAIGTKGTPAGSPTAFVVAKYDLLSATADVFFVDIVKIKTVTTSATTCQLKIQYSTDDTNWTTAQEFTVSNAETTFRKRLNAENKRYWRLAREGDTGDLGSQTVNLTGFNLWAESATTSDSIKLFNFASAANRQYLGVLTDENMAMYLLEGSGAGDLRTTNYVADIALPFPSSAVMQVRTVQSENVMLLFHEDYAPQRIINNGLSNYDSFVADDIPFLNIPTFDYADAQSPAPVNDVQVLTLTGSWEIGDTFQIDVESVLSKNITYAGDSNPVGNAQNQQSSTEFNLQKNLQEMPVFGDTGVAVSRTGSKEYTITISGESTKAFELFSGFPTSGTASKTLVFGSHVIGSPRKEAVWSATRGYPKIPTFYNGRLWLGGTKSKPQSLLASRAGTFFDFYTEEGDDDEGIFITISARTLTEIIDINPDRGLQVFCSGAEFVVEGDTPTTVEVKAQTQHGASDLEVRSIDGATLFVDQNGRSLRQYVFDFNEDAYTSTDISVLSSHLIDNPVDIEILTGTASSDANWVFIINEDGNGAVLNTVRAQDINGFTKYIPAPNPAQTNSTYLSKLLSACVVENNMYQMVRRKQTGGGWRYLVERWNFDRMLDGSTSTSTAGSTYSITGLDYLEGTELQVVGTYGGVVGVPDTRELLTPRTVSSGTISLTSEEYTDRGIQRFEVGFAFTPAITPMPLNTNAGPGQNQMKQKKICNINLRVNDSAGLYIDGNALPFRTFGVGGGTTPANPFYAGIPTFTGVISDRNGGNGWDIDVVPKITAPDSQPFHIQAIEYEVSSS
;
A
#
# COMPACT_ATOMS: atom_id res chain seq x y z
N MET A 1 -46.62 14.19 37.44
CA MET A 1 -45.80 13.29 36.65
C MET A 1 -44.51 13.02 37.42
N ALA A 2 -44.17 11.77 37.61
CA ALA A 2 -42.91 11.45 38.28
C ALA A 2 -41.74 11.82 37.38
N LYS A 3 -40.76 12.52 37.92
CA LYS A 3 -39.48 12.79 37.24
C LYS A 3 -38.51 11.69 37.65
N SER A 4 -37.79 11.15 36.68
CA SER A 4 -36.71 10.18 36.83
C SER A 4 -35.43 10.74 36.31
N THR A 5 -34.33 10.49 36.99
CA THR A 5 -33.00 10.84 36.52
C THR A 5 -32.34 9.60 35.95
N PHE A 6 -31.76 9.73 34.78
CA PHE A 6 -30.98 8.68 34.12
C PHE A 6 -29.55 9.23 33.87
N PHE A 7 -28.55 8.42 34.16
CA PHE A 7 -27.13 8.82 34.03
C PHE A 7 -26.40 7.82 33.16
N GLN A 8 -25.81 8.30 32.08
CA GLN A 8 -24.90 7.54 31.19
C GLN A 8 -23.47 8.02 31.40
N SER A 9 -22.66 7.14 31.98
CA SER A 9 -21.26 7.46 32.35
C SER A 9 -20.22 6.83 31.45
N SER A 10 -20.66 6.02 30.48
CA SER A 10 -19.74 5.31 29.58
C SER A 10 -20.35 5.18 28.19
N PHE A 11 -19.45 5.18 27.17
CA PHE A 11 -19.80 5.04 25.76
C PHE A 11 -18.93 3.97 25.08
N VAL A 12 -18.33 3.07 25.87
CA VAL A 12 -17.34 2.08 25.40
C VAL A 12 -17.89 1.06 24.41
N SER A 13 -19.22 0.90 24.36
CA SER A 13 -19.87 0.00 23.38
C SER A 13 -20.07 0.64 21.99
N GLY A 14 -19.80 1.95 21.86
CA GLY A 14 -19.87 2.64 20.57
C GLY A 14 -21.28 2.75 19.98
N GLU A 15 -21.35 2.83 18.66
CA GLU A 15 -22.60 2.88 17.90
C GLU A 15 -23.20 1.48 17.81
N LEU A 16 -24.40 1.33 18.33
CA LEU A 16 -25.13 0.06 18.35
C LEU A 16 -26.02 -0.09 17.13
N SER A 17 -26.14 -1.31 16.63
CA SER A 17 -27.02 -1.64 15.52
C SER A 17 -28.48 -1.20 15.81
N PRO A 18 -29.16 -0.62 14.82
CA PRO A 18 -30.56 -0.26 14.93
C PRO A 18 -31.47 -1.43 15.32
N LEU A 19 -31.04 -2.66 15.09
CA LEU A 19 -31.76 -3.88 15.48
C LEU A 19 -31.81 -4.10 17.01
N LEU A 20 -30.91 -3.42 17.74
CA LEU A 20 -30.80 -3.55 19.20
C LEU A 20 -31.66 -2.55 19.98
N LYS A 21 -32.43 -1.69 19.32
CA LYS A 21 -33.26 -0.67 20.00
C LYS A 21 -34.21 -1.22 21.05
N GLY A 22 -34.67 -2.46 20.88
CA GLY A 22 -35.55 -3.13 21.84
C GLY A 22 -34.83 -3.91 22.94
N ARG A 23 -33.50 -4.07 22.84
CA ARG A 23 -32.72 -4.94 23.72
C ARG A 23 -32.14 -4.19 24.92
N VAL A 24 -33.04 -3.55 25.71
CA VAL A 24 -32.66 -2.80 26.93
C VAL A 24 -32.16 -3.71 28.07
N ASP A 25 -32.23 -5.01 27.88
CA ASP A 25 -31.69 -6.05 28.77
C ASP A 25 -30.19 -6.23 28.67
N LEU A 26 -29.57 -5.73 27.59
CA LEU A 26 -28.13 -5.83 27.40
C LEU A 26 -27.40 -4.74 28.21
N ASP A 27 -26.36 -5.12 28.92
CA ASP A 27 -25.51 -4.18 29.68
C ASP A 27 -24.87 -3.12 28.77
N GLN A 28 -24.52 -3.50 27.54
CA GLN A 28 -23.93 -2.63 26.51
C GLN A 28 -24.90 -1.57 26.00
N TYR A 29 -26.24 -1.75 26.18
CA TYR A 29 -27.24 -0.81 25.67
C TYR A 29 -27.03 0.62 26.18
N TYR A 30 -26.78 0.76 27.50
CA TYR A 30 -26.56 2.07 28.12
C TYR A 30 -25.11 2.50 28.14
N GLN A 31 -24.21 1.68 27.60
CA GLN A 31 -22.81 2.02 27.35
C GLN A 31 -22.55 2.34 25.87
N GLY A 32 -23.60 2.34 25.05
CA GLY A 32 -23.54 2.64 23.64
C GLY A 32 -24.35 3.86 23.24
N VAL A 33 -24.32 4.18 21.97
CA VAL A 33 -25.10 5.25 21.33
C VAL A 33 -25.84 4.70 20.13
N GLN A 34 -26.97 5.30 19.76
CA GLN A 34 -27.69 4.98 18.54
C GLN A 34 -26.95 5.49 17.30
N LYS A 35 -26.21 6.59 17.45
CA LYS A 35 -25.43 7.22 16.41
C LYS A 35 -24.17 7.84 17.00
N GLY A 36 -23.01 7.50 16.44
CA GLY A 36 -21.72 8.02 16.84
C GLY A 36 -20.87 8.34 15.61
N GLU A 37 -21.21 9.45 14.92
CA GLU A 37 -20.53 9.88 13.70
C GLU A 37 -19.42 10.89 14.02
N ASP A 38 -18.24 10.70 13.42
CA ASP A 38 -17.08 11.60 13.51
C ASP A 38 -16.60 11.82 14.95
N VAL A 39 -16.71 10.78 15.77
CA VAL A 39 -16.26 10.76 17.16
C VAL A 39 -15.37 9.54 17.42
N LEU A 40 -14.47 9.66 18.40
CA LEU A 40 -13.66 8.57 18.92
C LEU A 40 -14.05 8.25 20.34
N ILE A 41 -14.09 6.96 20.65
CA ILE A 41 -14.27 6.49 22.03
C ILE A 41 -12.93 6.61 22.75
N VAL A 42 -12.97 7.04 24.00
CA VAL A 42 -11.80 7.03 24.90
C VAL A 42 -11.90 5.83 25.84
N PRO A 43 -10.80 5.15 26.16
CA PRO A 43 -10.83 3.99 27.08
C PRO A 43 -11.49 4.24 28.40
N GLN A 44 -11.41 5.48 28.90
CA GLN A 44 -12.04 5.92 30.15
C GLN A 44 -13.56 6.09 30.05
N GLY A 45 -14.16 5.82 28.90
CA GLY A 45 -15.60 5.82 28.70
C GLY A 45 -16.20 7.03 28.00
N GLY A 46 -15.41 8.06 27.72
CA GLY A 46 -15.89 9.28 27.07
C GLY A 46 -15.96 9.19 25.54
N LEU A 47 -16.60 10.19 24.93
CA LEU A 47 -16.60 10.42 23.48
C LEU A 47 -15.89 11.73 23.19
N LYS A 48 -14.88 11.72 22.32
CA LYS A 48 -14.19 12.93 21.86
C LYS A 48 -14.38 13.12 20.35
N ARG A 49 -14.27 14.36 19.90
CA ARG A 49 -14.17 14.67 18.47
C ARG A 49 -13.04 13.88 17.85
N ARG A 50 -13.24 13.30 16.65
CA ARG A 50 -12.14 12.71 15.90
C ARG A 50 -11.16 13.79 15.44
N PRO A 51 -9.90 13.43 15.19
CA PRO A 51 -8.95 14.38 14.61
C PRO A 51 -9.43 14.87 13.25
N GLY A 52 -9.05 16.08 12.87
CA GLY A 52 -9.06 16.47 11.47
C GLY A 52 -7.90 15.83 10.72
N SER A 53 -7.84 16.08 9.44
CA SER A 53 -6.75 15.59 8.59
C SER A 53 -6.00 16.74 7.93
N GLU A 54 -4.71 16.57 7.78
CA GLU A 54 -3.81 17.52 7.12
C GLU A 54 -3.37 16.95 5.77
N VAL A 55 -3.48 17.75 4.70
CA VAL A 55 -3.00 17.33 3.37
C VAL A 55 -1.48 17.27 3.37
N VAL A 56 -0.95 16.11 3.02
CA VAL A 56 0.49 15.87 2.97
C VAL A 56 1.01 15.61 1.56
N ALA A 57 0.16 15.06 0.67
CA ALA A 57 0.51 14.85 -0.73
C ALA A 57 -0.76 14.77 -1.60
N GLU A 58 -0.59 14.93 -2.90
CA GLU A 58 -1.59 14.60 -3.91
C GLU A 58 -1.12 13.37 -4.69
N ALA A 59 -1.99 12.38 -4.83
CA ALA A 59 -1.69 11.20 -5.63
C ALA A 59 -1.88 11.49 -7.13
N VAL A 60 -0.94 11.04 -7.92
CA VAL A 60 -0.91 11.22 -9.37
C VAL A 60 -0.77 9.86 -10.05
N ASN A 61 -1.45 9.68 -11.17
CA ASN A 61 -1.55 8.39 -11.82
C ASN A 61 -0.44 8.09 -12.80
N THR A 62 -0.21 8.97 -13.73
CA THR A 62 0.71 8.66 -14.82
C THR A 62 1.62 9.83 -15.06
N ILE A 63 2.90 9.56 -14.96
CA ILE A 63 3.92 10.53 -15.32
C ILE A 63 4.38 10.22 -16.74
N THR A 64 4.05 11.10 -17.66
CA THR A 64 4.49 10.98 -19.05
C THR A 64 5.63 11.92 -19.31
N ARG A 65 6.77 11.37 -19.74
CA ARG A 65 7.91 12.20 -20.14
C ARG A 65 7.61 12.93 -21.45
N TYR A 66 7.90 14.24 -21.48
CA TYR A 66 7.88 14.98 -22.73
C TYR A 66 8.99 14.45 -23.66
N THR A 67 8.59 14.02 -24.86
CA THR A 67 9.55 13.49 -25.88
C THR A 67 10.19 14.59 -26.72
N THR A 68 9.84 15.85 -26.49
CA THR A 68 10.45 17.00 -27.17
C THR A 68 11.95 17.04 -26.91
N VAL A 69 12.75 17.10 -27.93
CA VAL A 69 14.21 17.20 -27.81
C VAL A 69 14.58 18.63 -27.42
N PRO A 70 15.31 18.84 -26.32
CA PRO A 70 15.74 20.18 -25.92
C PRO A 70 16.81 20.73 -26.87
N THR A 71 17.02 22.02 -26.84
CA THR A 71 18.15 22.66 -27.50
C THR A 71 19.29 22.87 -26.51
N MET A 72 20.52 22.73 -26.98
CA MET A 72 21.73 23.01 -26.20
C MET A 72 22.49 24.20 -26.82
N PRO A 73 22.16 25.43 -26.45
CA PRO A 73 22.72 26.62 -27.10
C PRO A 73 24.24 26.76 -27.03
N ASN A 74 24.88 26.14 -26.04
CA ASN A 74 26.32 26.15 -25.82
C ASN A 74 27.03 24.84 -26.24
N GLY A 75 26.46 24.11 -27.19
CA GLY A 75 27.02 22.85 -27.69
C GLY A 75 26.60 21.64 -26.85
N GLY A 76 26.87 20.47 -27.37
CA GLY A 76 26.42 19.17 -26.84
C GLY A 76 25.45 18.48 -27.79
N THR A 77 25.25 17.18 -27.59
CA THR A 77 24.31 16.39 -28.40
C THR A 77 22.96 16.36 -27.69
N ALA A 78 22.06 17.23 -28.10
CA ALA A 78 20.75 17.40 -27.47
C ALA A 78 19.93 16.10 -27.38
N ALA A 79 20.06 15.22 -28.39
CA ALA A 79 19.37 13.91 -28.37
C ALA A 79 19.82 13.03 -27.19
N ASN A 80 21.04 13.15 -26.72
CA ASN A 80 21.56 12.33 -25.63
C ASN A 80 21.00 12.69 -24.24
N ILE A 81 20.34 13.83 -24.08
CA ILE A 81 19.77 14.25 -22.77
C ILE A 81 18.27 13.97 -22.64
N ASN A 82 17.68 13.36 -23.63
CA ASN A 82 16.27 12.98 -23.61
C ASN A 82 16.01 11.64 -24.34
N ASP A 83 16.98 10.74 -24.37
CA ASP A 83 16.85 9.43 -25.03
C ASP A 83 16.44 8.30 -24.07
N GLY A 84 16.38 8.58 -22.77
CA GLY A 84 16.08 7.60 -21.74
C GLY A 84 17.24 6.68 -21.39
N ASN A 85 18.43 6.90 -21.98
CA ASN A 85 19.58 6.05 -21.76
C ASN A 85 20.59 6.72 -20.80
N ALA A 86 20.71 6.20 -19.60
CA ALA A 86 21.64 6.71 -18.58
C ALA A 86 23.13 6.48 -18.90
N ALA A 87 23.46 5.79 -20.00
CA ALA A 87 24.83 5.59 -20.46
C ALA A 87 25.27 6.65 -21.46
N THR A 88 24.37 7.38 -22.10
CA THR A 88 24.66 8.47 -23.01
C THR A 88 24.72 9.80 -22.28
N ASN A 89 25.64 10.64 -22.61
CA ASN A 89 25.76 11.97 -22.02
C ASN A 89 26.00 13.05 -23.07
N ALA A 90 25.67 14.28 -22.70
CA ALA A 90 25.96 15.47 -23.47
C ALA A 90 26.90 16.38 -22.68
N THR A 91 27.99 16.80 -23.29
CA THR A 91 28.90 17.75 -22.69
C THR A 91 28.70 19.12 -23.33
N THR A 92 28.40 20.12 -22.53
CA THR A 92 28.26 21.50 -23.04
C THR A 92 29.62 22.07 -23.42
N GLY A 93 29.64 23.08 -24.28
CA GLY A 93 30.76 24.02 -24.33
C GLY A 93 30.84 24.85 -23.03
N ALA A 94 31.72 25.81 -23.02
CA ALA A 94 31.88 26.70 -21.88
C ALA A 94 30.61 27.58 -21.69
N ILE A 95 29.97 27.46 -20.53
CA ILE A 95 28.83 28.28 -20.13
C ILE A 95 29.28 29.42 -19.21
N GLY A 96 28.94 30.65 -19.58
CA GLY A 96 29.17 31.83 -18.77
C GLY A 96 28.05 32.09 -17.75
N THR A 97 28.21 33.09 -16.90
CA THR A 97 27.16 33.63 -16.05
C THR A 97 26.34 34.69 -16.77
N LYS A 98 25.06 34.84 -16.44
CA LYS A 98 24.24 35.95 -16.93
C LYS A 98 24.84 37.30 -16.48
N GLY A 99 25.10 38.17 -17.42
CA GLY A 99 25.71 39.49 -17.15
C GLY A 99 27.17 39.63 -17.49
N THR A 100 27.85 38.60 -17.98
CA THR A 100 29.21 38.73 -18.57
C THR A 100 29.15 39.44 -19.94
N PRO A 101 29.94 40.47 -20.20
CA PRO A 101 29.76 41.36 -21.37
C PRO A 101 30.10 40.77 -22.73
N ALA A 102 30.56 39.58 -22.82
CA ALA A 102 31.06 39.02 -24.07
C ALA A 102 30.31 37.73 -24.45
N GLY A 103 29.07 37.81 -24.86
CA GLY A 103 28.44 36.64 -25.39
C GLY A 103 26.97 36.80 -25.76
N SER A 104 26.51 35.91 -26.58
CA SER A 104 25.12 35.69 -26.93
C SER A 104 24.22 35.69 -25.69
N PRO A 105 23.00 36.22 -25.77
CA PRO A 105 22.01 36.14 -24.66
C PRO A 105 21.67 34.72 -24.18
N THR A 106 22.18 33.70 -24.85
CA THR A 106 22.04 32.27 -24.49
C THR A 106 23.31 31.67 -23.87
N ALA A 107 24.38 32.42 -23.68
CA ALA A 107 25.70 31.91 -23.23
C ALA A 107 25.69 31.24 -21.84
N PHE A 108 24.65 31.49 -21.03
CA PHE A 108 24.48 30.91 -19.69
C PHE A 108 23.49 29.74 -19.66
N VAL A 109 22.89 29.36 -20.78
CA VAL A 109 21.87 28.28 -20.82
C VAL A 109 22.55 26.94 -21.12
N VAL A 110 22.29 25.93 -20.29
CA VAL A 110 22.76 24.55 -20.47
C VAL A 110 21.87 23.81 -21.48
N ALA A 111 20.59 23.75 -21.20
CA ALA A 111 19.59 23.11 -22.03
C ALA A 111 18.29 23.91 -22.01
N LYS A 112 17.50 23.87 -23.07
CA LYS A 112 16.25 24.59 -23.18
C LYS A 112 15.22 23.77 -23.95
N TYR A 113 14.02 23.71 -23.42
CA TYR A 113 12.82 23.11 -24.04
C TYR A 113 11.88 24.18 -24.55
N ASP A 114 11.26 23.90 -25.69
CA ASP A 114 10.00 24.50 -26.15
C ASP A 114 8.99 23.35 -26.29
N LEU A 115 8.02 23.28 -25.40
CA LEU A 115 7.03 22.19 -25.37
C LEU A 115 5.96 22.35 -26.47
N LEU A 116 6.05 23.40 -27.28
CA LEU A 116 5.15 23.68 -28.41
C LEU A 116 3.68 23.86 -28.04
N SER A 117 3.34 23.78 -26.78
CA SER A 117 1.98 23.97 -26.24
C SER A 117 1.96 25.10 -25.22
N ALA A 118 1.05 26.02 -25.37
CA ALA A 118 0.87 27.12 -24.42
C ALA A 118 0.22 26.67 -23.10
N THR A 119 -0.33 25.46 -23.08
CA THR A 119 -0.99 24.84 -21.93
C THR A 119 -0.22 23.61 -21.43
N ALA A 120 1.08 23.56 -21.63
CA ALA A 120 1.90 22.46 -21.14
C ALA A 120 2.09 22.58 -19.62
N ASP A 121 1.69 21.55 -18.91
CA ASP A 121 1.85 21.44 -17.47
C ASP A 121 3.04 20.53 -17.16
N VAL A 122 4.02 21.05 -16.44
CA VAL A 122 5.19 20.30 -16.00
C VAL A 122 5.12 20.15 -14.48
N PHE A 123 4.91 18.93 -14.04
CA PHE A 123 4.84 18.62 -12.62
C PHE A 123 6.17 18.18 -12.03
N PHE A 124 7.04 17.65 -12.87
CA PHE A 124 8.26 17.02 -12.41
C PHE A 124 9.43 17.30 -13.35
N VAL A 125 10.57 17.57 -12.76
CA VAL A 125 11.84 17.75 -13.47
C VAL A 125 12.89 16.80 -12.93
N ASP A 126 13.53 16.08 -13.83
CA ASP A 126 14.59 15.14 -13.53
C ASP A 126 15.88 15.51 -14.26
N ILE A 127 16.96 15.64 -13.51
CA ILE A 127 18.31 15.86 -14.05
C ILE A 127 19.16 14.66 -13.66
N VAL A 128 19.50 13.84 -14.65
CA VAL A 128 20.22 12.61 -14.43
C VAL A 128 21.72 12.84 -14.59
N LYS A 129 22.50 12.44 -13.60
CA LYS A 129 23.99 12.45 -13.61
C LYS A 129 24.59 13.73 -14.17
N ILE A 130 24.45 14.81 -13.45
CA ILE A 130 25.08 16.09 -13.80
C ILE A 130 26.37 16.31 -13.01
N LYS A 131 27.41 16.81 -13.67
CA LYS A 131 28.68 17.24 -13.05
C LYS A 131 29.37 18.32 -13.83
N THR A 132 30.26 19.07 -13.16
CA THR A 132 31.20 19.95 -13.86
C THR A 132 32.38 19.14 -14.38
N VAL A 133 32.91 19.52 -15.56
CA VAL A 133 34.00 18.78 -16.22
C VAL A 133 35.39 19.26 -15.76
N THR A 134 35.49 20.45 -15.15
CA THR A 134 36.75 21.01 -14.68
C THR A 134 37.26 20.30 -13.42
N THR A 135 38.56 19.97 -13.42
CA THR A 135 39.24 19.25 -12.33
C THR A 135 39.53 20.08 -11.08
N SER A 136 39.28 21.38 -11.10
CA SER A 136 39.33 22.24 -9.91
C SER A 136 38.01 22.10 -9.13
N ALA A 137 38.08 22.10 -7.80
CA ALA A 137 36.97 21.96 -6.88
C ALA A 137 35.95 23.13 -6.92
N THR A 138 35.61 23.59 -8.10
CA THR A 138 34.66 24.67 -8.31
C THR A 138 33.26 24.10 -8.43
N THR A 139 32.39 24.59 -7.58
CA THR A 139 30.96 24.36 -7.67
C THR A 139 30.33 25.32 -8.68
N CYS A 140 29.32 24.86 -9.40
CA CYS A 140 28.51 25.64 -10.31
C CYS A 140 27.09 25.71 -9.83
N GLN A 141 26.53 26.89 -9.63
CA GLN A 141 25.13 27.06 -9.27
C GLN A 141 24.26 27.07 -10.51
N LEU A 142 23.29 26.16 -10.58
CA LEU A 142 22.36 26.04 -11.70
C LEU A 142 20.93 26.31 -11.23
N LYS A 143 20.11 26.82 -12.14
CA LYS A 143 18.70 27.08 -11.94
C LYS A 143 17.86 26.36 -12.98
N ILE A 144 16.80 25.74 -12.53
CA ILE A 144 15.69 25.31 -13.38
C ILE A 144 14.73 26.48 -13.45
N GLN A 145 14.43 26.93 -14.66
CA GLN A 145 13.57 28.09 -14.89
C GLN A 145 12.51 27.78 -15.93
N TYR A 146 11.35 28.40 -15.81
CA TYR A 146 10.26 28.32 -16.78
C TYR A 146 9.77 29.69 -17.24
N SER A 147 9.11 29.70 -18.38
CA SER A 147 8.53 30.93 -18.97
C SER A 147 7.31 30.59 -19.84
N THR A 148 6.41 31.55 -19.99
CA THR A 148 5.27 31.49 -20.93
C THR A 148 5.62 32.14 -22.26
N ASP A 149 6.57 33.07 -22.27
CA ASP A 149 6.83 33.99 -23.40
C ASP A 149 8.28 33.95 -23.93
N ASP A 150 9.13 33.05 -23.36
CA ASP A 150 10.54 32.91 -23.68
C ASP A 150 11.40 34.15 -23.35
N THR A 151 10.85 35.13 -22.70
CA THR A 151 11.56 36.38 -22.34
C THR A 151 11.63 36.58 -20.83
N ASN A 152 10.53 36.38 -20.13
CA ASN A 152 10.42 36.50 -18.69
C ASN A 152 10.55 35.14 -18.03
N TRP A 153 11.62 34.91 -17.28
CA TRP A 153 11.94 33.64 -16.70
C TRP A 153 11.77 33.66 -15.17
N THR A 154 11.03 32.68 -14.66
CA THR A 154 10.84 32.43 -13.24
C THR A 154 11.67 31.25 -12.80
N THR A 155 12.40 31.37 -11.69
CA THR A 155 13.17 30.27 -11.13
C THR A 155 12.26 29.33 -10.35
N ALA A 156 12.23 28.08 -10.79
CA ALA A 156 11.52 27.00 -10.11
C ALA A 156 12.38 26.37 -9.03
N GLN A 157 13.68 26.20 -9.28
CA GLN A 157 14.62 25.59 -8.35
C GLN A 157 16.07 26.02 -8.63
N GLU A 158 16.84 26.11 -7.54
CA GLU A 158 18.30 26.30 -7.59
C GLU A 158 18.99 25.10 -6.96
N PHE A 159 20.15 24.71 -7.51
CA PHE A 159 20.99 23.66 -6.94
C PHE A 159 22.44 23.85 -7.35
N THR A 160 23.35 23.25 -6.55
CA THR A 160 24.79 23.39 -6.78
C THR A 160 25.35 22.09 -7.35
N VAL A 161 26.12 22.18 -8.44
CA VAL A 161 26.77 21.06 -9.09
C VAL A 161 28.28 21.15 -8.85
N SER A 162 28.91 20.02 -8.54
CA SER A 162 30.33 19.85 -8.37
C SER A 162 30.89 18.92 -9.46
N ASN A 163 32.16 18.57 -9.33
CA ASN A 163 32.82 17.57 -10.22
C ASN A 163 32.39 16.12 -9.86
N ALA A 164 31.63 15.91 -8.78
CA ALA A 164 30.98 14.63 -8.48
C ALA A 164 29.65 14.51 -9.23
N GLU A 165 29.35 13.33 -9.75
CA GLU A 165 28.06 13.08 -10.39
C GLU A 165 26.94 13.23 -9.36
N THR A 166 25.91 13.99 -9.72
CA THR A 166 24.73 14.23 -8.90
C THR A 166 23.48 14.04 -9.74
N THR A 167 22.51 13.35 -9.22
CA THR A 167 21.15 13.27 -9.78
C THR A 167 20.25 14.19 -8.99
N PHE A 168 19.45 14.96 -9.70
CA PHE A 168 18.52 15.89 -9.08
C PHE A 168 17.11 15.62 -9.59
N ARG A 169 16.17 15.49 -8.69
CA ARG A 169 14.75 15.30 -8.98
C ARG A 169 13.93 16.27 -8.16
N LYS A 170 12.96 16.88 -8.78
CA LYS A 170 12.03 17.75 -8.06
C LYS A 170 10.66 17.78 -8.68
N ARG A 171 9.65 17.63 -7.85
CA ARG A 171 8.27 17.92 -8.20
C ARG A 171 8.05 19.43 -8.19
N LEU A 172 7.45 19.94 -9.25
CA LEU A 172 7.14 21.34 -9.47
C LEU A 172 5.67 21.44 -9.84
N ASN A 173 4.96 22.36 -9.22
CA ASN A 173 3.59 22.68 -9.63
C ASN A 173 3.63 23.85 -10.61
N ALA A 174 3.92 23.56 -11.88
CA ALA A 174 4.07 24.59 -12.90
C ALA A 174 3.11 24.35 -14.06
N GLU A 175 1.89 24.89 -13.93
CA GLU A 175 0.85 24.82 -14.93
C GLU A 175 1.09 25.86 -16.05
N ASN A 176 0.72 25.51 -17.28
CA ASN A 176 0.72 26.39 -18.43
C ASN A 176 2.07 27.04 -18.73
N LYS A 177 3.19 26.27 -18.61
CA LYS A 177 4.54 26.76 -18.87
C LYS A 177 5.12 26.09 -20.12
N ARG A 178 5.19 26.85 -21.21
CA ARG A 178 5.68 26.35 -22.51
C ARG A 178 7.18 26.16 -22.55
N TYR A 179 7.95 27.12 -21.98
CA TYR A 179 9.40 27.16 -22.12
C TYR A 179 10.08 26.78 -20.80
N TRP A 180 11.07 25.92 -20.89
CA TRP A 180 11.85 25.46 -19.75
C TRP A 180 13.32 25.51 -20.06
N ARG A 181 14.15 25.88 -19.07
CA ARG A 181 15.59 25.85 -19.24
C ARG A 181 16.33 25.48 -17.96
N LEU A 182 17.50 24.88 -18.17
CA LEU A 182 18.54 24.72 -17.17
C LEU A 182 19.60 25.78 -17.47
N ALA A 183 19.88 26.69 -16.54
CA ALA A 183 20.71 27.85 -16.76
C ALA A 183 21.61 28.15 -15.57
N ARG A 184 22.78 28.73 -15.83
CA ARG A 184 23.69 29.28 -14.85
C ARG A 184 23.38 30.76 -14.63
N GLU A 185 22.67 31.08 -13.55
CA GLU A 185 22.24 32.44 -13.25
C GLU A 185 22.40 32.74 -11.75
N GLY A 186 23.12 33.81 -11.41
CA GLY A 186 23.25 34.28 -10.02
C GLY A 186 24.43 33.78 -9.23
N ASP A 187 25.40 33.15 -9.88
CA ASP A 187 26.65 32.72 -9.28
C ASP A 187 27.51 33.95 -8.91
N THR A 188 27.73 34.18 -7.63
CA THR A 188 28.47 35.34 -7.13
C THR A 188 29.95 35.05 -6.83
N GLY A 189 30.40 33.80 -6.91
CA GLY A 189 31.69 33.35 -6.45
C GLY A 189 32.71 32.94 -7.53
N ASP A 190 32.24 32.57 -8.73
CA ASP A 190 33.12 32.12 -9.83
C ASP A 190 32.73 32.77 -11.16
N LEU A 191 33.53 33.72 -11.60
CA LEU A 191 33.31 34.42 -12.86
C LEU A 191 33.84 33.64 -14.08
N GLY A 192 34.38 32.45 -13.88
CA GLY A 192 34.90 31.60 -14.95
C GLY A 192 33.83 30.88 -15.75
N SER A 193 34.16 30.54 -17.00
CA SER A 193 33.34 29.66 -17.82
C SER A 193 33.42 28.23 -17.29
N GLN A 194 32.25 27.57 -17.15
CA GLN A 194 32.18 26.18 -16.70
C GLN A 194 31.67 25.29 -17.85
N THR A 195 32.10 24.05 -17.86
CA THR A 195 31.60 23.01 -18.76
C THR A 195 30.84 22.00 -17.93
N VAL A 196 29.65 21.66 -18.36
CA VAL A 196 28.77 20.73 -17.65
C VAL A 196 28.55 19.47 -18.48
N ASN A 197 28.69 18.32 -17.84
CA ASN A 197 28.32 17.04 -18.40
C ASN A 197 26.98 16.60 -17.79
N LEU A 198 26.06 16.20 -18.64
CA LEU A 198 24.65 15.94 -18.27
C LEU A 198 24.15 14.72 -19.05
N THR A 199 23.59 13.75 -18.38
CA THR A 199 23.01 12.56 -19.01
C THR A 199 21.52 12.74 -19.32
N GLY A 200 20.79 13.50 -18.49
CA GLY A 200 19.36 13.75 -18.73
C GLY A 200 18.90 15.07 -18.13
N PHE A 201 18.04 15.76 -18.85
CA PHE A 201 17.20 16.84 -18.36
C PHE A 201 15.79 16.57 -18.88
N ASN A 202 14.98 15.92 -18.05
CA ASN A 202 13.66 15.43 -18.44
C ASN A 202 12.59 16.29 -17.79
N LEU A 203 11.56 16.57 -18.55
CA LEU A 203 10.34 17.22 -18.11
C LEU A 203 9.19 16.19 -18.17
N TRP A 204 8.35 16.19 -17.18
CA TRP A 204 7.29 15.20 -17.05
C TRP A 204 5.95 15.91 -16.89
N ALA A 205 4.97 15.47 -17.67
CA ALA A 205 3.58 15.80 -17.47
C ALA A 205 2.92 14.83 -16.52
N GLU A 206 1.94 15.31 -15.81
CA GLU A 206 1.07 14.51 -14.98
C GLU A 206 -0.28 14.36 -15.65
N SER A 207 -0.83 13.16 -15.68
CA SER A 207 -2.23 12.96 -15.99
C SER A 207 -3.04 12.87 -14.70
N ALA A 208 -4.18 13.54 -14.67
CA ALA A 208 -5.08 13.41 -13.53
C ALA A 208 -5.50 11.95 -13.34
N THR A 209 -5.44 11.47 -12.11
CA THR A 209 -5.99 10.17 -11.72
C THR A 209 -7.48 10.11 -12.05
N THR A 210 -7.88 9.10 -12.78
CA THR A 210 -9.28 8.82 -13.08
C THR A 210 -9.80 7.59 -12.34
N SER A 211 -8.93 6.84 -11.66
CA SER A 211 -9.24 5.60 -10.96
C SER A 211 -9.24 5.78 -9.44
N ASP A 212 -10.18 5.17 -8.76
CA ASP A 212 -10.23 5.09 -7.29
C ASP A 212 -9.24 4.03 -6.73
N SER A 213 -8.51 3.33 -7.60
CA SER A 213 -7.56 2.28 -7.21
C SER A 213 -6.22 2.89 -6.83
N ILE A 214 -6.08 3.29 -5.59
CA ILE A 214 -4.86 3.84 -5.02
C ILE A 214 -4.62 3.18 -3.66
N LYS A 215 -3.44 2.61 -3.45
CA LYS A 215 -3.07 1.96 -2.19
C LYS A 215 -1.85 2.61 -1.57
N LEU A 216 -1.90 2.80 -0.26
CA LEU A 216 -0.80 3.34 0.53
C LEU A 216 0.04 2.20 1.11
N PHE A 217 1.35 2.40 1.18
CA PHE A 217 2.30 1.47 1.78
C PHE A 217 3.29 2.16 2.69
N ASN A 218 3.70 1.45 3.72
CA ASN A 218 4.82 1.85 4.57
C ASN A 218 6.09 1.16 4.06
N PHE A 219 7.16 1.92 3.90
CA PHE A 219 8.49 1.40 3.61
C PHE A 219 9.51 2.03 4.56
N ALA A 220 10.27 1.19 5.26
CA ALA A 220 11.31 1.63 6.18
C ALA A 220 12.68 1.12 5.74
N SER A 221 13.62 1.99 5.34
CA SER A 221 14.98 1.57 4.99
C SER A 221 15.95 1.59 6.18
N ALA A 222 15.59 2.29 7.23
CA ALA A 222 16.31 2.33 8.51
C ALA A 222 15.34 2.84 9.60
N ALA A 223 15.70 2.69 10.86
CA ALA A 223 14.86 3.11 12.00
C ALA A 223 14.46 4.60 11.97
N ASN A 224 15.24 5.45 11.33
CA ASN A 224 15.01 6.89 11.19
C ASN A 224 14.70 7.32 9.76
N ARG A 225 14.52 6.39 8.82
CA ARG A 225 14.18 6.67 7.41
C ARG A 225 12.98 5.85 6.99
N GLN A 226 11.84 6.47 7.10
CA GLN A 226 10.57 5.86 6.72
C GLN A 226 9.95 6.62 5.56
N TYR A 227 9.25 5.89 4.72
CA TYR A 227 8.65 6.41 3.51
C TYR A 227 7.20 6.01 3.43
N LEU A 228 6.41 6.89 2.87
CA LEU A 228 5.07 6.60 2.42
C LEU A 228 5.12 6.30 0.91
N GLY A 229 4.75 5.10 0.53
CA GLY A 229 4.55 4.70 -0.87
C GLY A 229 3.10 4.91 -1.27
N VAL A 230 2.88 5.55 -2.40
CA VAL A 230 1.56 5.76 -3.01
C VAL A 230 1.53 5.01 -4.33
N LEU A 231 0.92 3.82 -4.33
CA LEU A 231 0.79 2.98 -5.52
C LEU A 231 -0.45 3.40 -6.32
N THR A 232 -0.23 3.67 -7.59
CA THR A 232 -1.24 4.04 -8.58
C THR A 232 -1.08 3.15 -9.82
N ASP A 233 -1.66 3.55 -10.94
CA ASP A 233 -1.56 2.85 -12.23
C ASP A 233 -0.10 2.75 -12.70
N GLU A 234 0.47 1.55 -12.65
CA GLU A 234 1.86 1.23 -13.06
C GLU A 234 2.97 2.07 -12.41
N ASN A 235 2.65 2.78 -11.31
CA ASN A 235 3.60 3.67 -10.64
C ASN A 235 3.45 3.70 -9.14
N MET A 236 4.57 3.78 -8.40
CA MET A 236 4.62 4.04 -6.98
C MET A 236 5.43 5.29 -6.69
N ALA A 237 4.78 6.33 -6.17
CA ALA A 237 5.44 7.55 -5.70
C ALA A 237 5.91 7.37 -4.25
N MET A 238 7.17 7.65 -3.97
CA MET A 238 7.78 7.52 -2.64
C MET A 238 7.98 8.89 -2.00
N TYR A 239 7.53 9.04 -0.76
CA TYR A 239 7.67 10.26 0.04
C TYR A 239 8.45 9.94 1.31
N LEU A 240 9.54 10.65 1.57
CA LEU A 240 10.32 10.52 2.81
C LEU A 240 9.63 11.26 3.94
N LEU A 241 9.45 10.57 5.07
CA LEU A 241 8.84 11.11 6.28
C LEU A 241 9.94 11.39 7.31
N GLU A 242 10.74 12.42 7.11
CA GLU A 242 11.75 12.85 8.09
C GLU A 242 11.19 13.94 9.02
N GLY A 243 11.23 13.65 10.32
CA GLY A 243 10.99 14.60 11.39
C GLY A 243 9.52 14.98 11.58
N SER A 244 9.16 15.25 12.83
CA SER A 244 7.82 15.71 13.25
C SER A 244 7.48 17.15 12.81
N GLY A 245 8.25 17.71 11.89
CA GLY A 245 7.99 19.02 11.31
C GLY A 245 6.98 18.89 10.19
N ALA A 246 5.79 19.43 10.39
CA ALA A 246 4.75 19.57 9.40
C ALA A 246 5.24 20.39 8.19
N GLY A 247 5.93 19.74 7.27
CA GLY A 247 6.24 20.26 5.94
C GLY A 247 5.21 19.70 4.95
N ASP A 248 4.81 20.48 3.99
CA ASP A 248 4.05 20.01 2.84
C ASP A 248 4.88 18.96 2.09
N LEU A 249 4.55 17.68 2.24
CA LEU A 249 5.25 16.56 1.59
C LEU A 249 5.25 16.69 0.06
N ARG A 250 4.32 17.44 -0.52
CA ARG A 250 4.24 17.64 -1.96
C ARG A 250 5.47 18.31 -2.56
N THR A 251 6.15 19.16 -1.81
CA THR A 251 7.24 20.00 -2.33
C THR A 251 8.61 19.63 -1.82
N THR A 252 8.72 19.04 -0.63
CA THR A 252 10.00 18.85 0.07
C THR A 252 10.44 17.42 0.23
N ASN A 253 9.52 16.47 0.33
CA ASN A 253 9.82 15.09 0.74
C ASN A 253 9.55 14.04 -0.34
N TYR A 254 9.12 14.45 -1.53
CA TYR A 254 9.04 13.55 -2.67
C TYR A 254 10.44 13.06 -3.06
N VAL A 255 10.60 11.76 -3.21
CA VAL A 255 11.90 11.12 -3.43
C VAL A 255 12.01 10.50 -4.81
N ALA A 256 11.06 9.66 -5.20
CA ALA A 256 11.14 8.91 -6.44
C ALA A 256 9.75 8.47 -6.93
N ASP A 257 9.65 8.27 -8.25
CA ASP A 257 8.65 7.42 -8.87
C ASP A 257 9.31 6.10 -9.28
N ILE A 258 8.61 5.01 -9.02
CA ILE A 258 9.03 3.66 -9.30
C ILE A 258 8.02 3.05 -10.27
N ALA A 259 8.45 2.75 -11.49
CA ALA A 259 7.62 2.05 -12.45
C ALA A 259 7.42 0.58 -12.00
N LEU A 260 6.17 0.13 -11.99
CA LEU A 260 5.77 -1.21 -11.56
C LEU A 260 4.77 -1.80 -12.59
N PRO A 261 4.66 -3.11 -12.70
CA PRO A 261 3.79 -3.74 -13.71
C PRO A 261 2.30 -3.79 -13.33
N PHE A 262 1.88 -3.14 -12.25
CA PHE A 262 0.53 -3.26 -11.68
C PHE A 262 -0.41 -2.16 -12.22
N PRO A 263 -1.34 -2.48 -13.16
CA PRO A 263 -2.32 -1.51 -13.62
C PRO A 263 -3.34 -1.19 -12.52
N SER A 264 -4.11 -0.13 -12.70
CA SER A 264 -5.12 0.33 -11.73
C SER A 264 -6.08 -0.76 -11.25
N SER A 265 -6.41 -1.73 -12.08
CA SER A 265 -7.27 -2.87 -11.70
C SER A 265 -6.63 -3.82 -10.68
N ALA A 266 -5.30 -3.85 -10.58
CA ALA A 266 -4.54 -4.72 -9.70
C ALA A 266 -4.10 -4.05 -8.39
N VAL A 267 -4.00 -2.72 -8.36
CA VAL A 267 -3.42 -1.94 -7.27
C VAL A 267 -3.92 -2.34 -5.88
N MET A 268 -5.23 -2.47 -5.71
CA MET A 268 -5.82 -2.78 -4.39
C MET A 268 -5.53 -4.21 -3.91
N GLN A 269 -5.18 -5.11 -4.83
CA GLN A 269 -4.90 -6.53 -4.53
C GLN A 269 -3.42 -6.81 -4.32
N VAL A 270 -2.54 -5.83 -4.54
CA VAL A 270 -1.11 -5.99 -4.28
C VAL A 270 -0.87 -6.21 -2.79
N ARG A 271 -0.13 -7.29 -2.48
CA ARG A 271 0.32 -7.62 -1.13
C ARG A 271 1.81 -7.37 -1.00
N THR A 272 2.23 -6.95 0.16
CA THR A 272 3.64 -6.62 0.39
C THR A 272 4.19 -7.29 1.65
N VAL A 273 5.47 -7.57 1.61
CA VAL A 273 6.26 -7.90 2.80
C VAL A 273 7.61 -7.21 2.69
N GLN A 274 8.14 -6.75 3.80
CA GLN A 274 9.41 -6.06 3.84
C GLN A 274 10.42 -6.79 4.73
N SER A 275 11.67 -6.81 4.29
CA SER A 275 12.82 -7.19 5.11
C SER A 275 13.94 -6.18 4.87
N GLU A 276 14.43 -5.55 5.93
CA GLU A 276 15.45 -4.49 5.85
C GLU A 276 15.07 -3.39 4.83
N ASN A 277 15.95 -3.11 3.86
CA ASN A 277 15.76 -2.12 2.81
C ASN A 277 15.12 -2.68 1.53
N VAL A 278 14.50 -3.85 1.60
CA VAL A 278 13.87 -4.53 0.46
C VAL A 278 12.40 -4.78 0.76
N MET A 279 11.52 -4.26 -0.09
CA MET A 279 10.09 -4.56 -0.11
C MET A 279 9.79 -5.48 -1.28
N LEU A 280 9.05 -6.55 -1.02
CA LEU A 280 8.56 -7.48 -2.03
C LEU A 280 7.08 -7.21 -2.28
N LEU A 281 6.69 -7.17 -3.55
CA LEU A 281 5.31 -6.92 -3.98
C LEU A 281 4.80 -8.11 -4.78
N PHE A 282 3.60 -8.56 -4.48
CA PHE A 282 2.99 -9.74 -5.06
C PHE A 282 1.57 -9.47 -5.55
N HIS A 283 1.23 -10.09 -6.68
CA HIS A 283 -0.11 -10.12 -7.26
C HIS A 283 -0.28 -11.40 -8.08
N GLU A 284 -1.47 -11.97 -8.12
CA GLU A 284 -1.70 -13.28 -8.77
C GLU A 284 -1.47 -13.28 -10.29
N ASP A 285 -1.63 -12.15 -10.98
CA ASP A 285 -1.52 -12.02 -12.44
C ASP A 285 -0.20 -11.42 -12.93
N TYR A 286 0.60 -10.82 -12.03
CA TYR A 286 1.81 -10.08 -12.40
C TYR A 286 3.04 -10.66 -11.71
N ALA A 287 4.17 -10.64 -12.42
CA ALA A 287 5.44 -11.11 -11.87
C ALA A 287 5.78 -10.37 -10.57
N PRO A 288 6.11 -11.09 -9.49
CA PRO A 288 6.48 -10.47 -8.23
C PRO A 288 7.67 -9.55 -8.37
N GLN A 289 7.56 -8.36 -7.78
CA GLN A 289 8.55 -7.31 -7.84
C GLN A 289 9.26 -7.15 -6.50
N ARG A 290 10.49 -6.68 -6.52
CA ARG A 290 11.17 -6.18 -5.34
C ARG A 290 11.58 -4.72 -5.54
N ILE A 291 11.37 -3.92 -4.52
CA ILE A 291 11.86 -2.55 -4.44
C ILE A 291 13.00 -2.52 -3.45
N ILE A 292 14.14 -2.01 -3.87
CA ILE A 292 15.34 -1.90 -3.04
C ILE A 292 15.73 -0.43 -2.94
N ASN A 293 15.96 0.07 -1.72
CA ASN A 293 16.61 1.36 -1.55
C ASN A 293 18.13 1.16 -1.37
N ASN A 294 18.89 1.39 -2.43
CA ASN A 294 20.34 1.31 -2.45
C ASN A 294 21.03 2.60 -2.00
N GLY A 295 20.27 3.59 -1.56
CA GLY A 295 20.79 4.87 -1.12
C GLY A 295 21.62 4.75 0.16
N LEU A 296 22.67 5.54 0.25
CA LEU A 296 23.40 5.75 1.50
C LEU A 296 22.66 6.82 2.32
N SER A 297 23.03 6.97 3.59
CA SER A 297 22.32 7.78 4.60
C SER A 297 21.94 9.22 4.23
N ASN A 298 22.38 9.73 3.09
CA ASN A 298 22.14 11.11 2.66
C ASN A 298 21.38 11.25 1.32
N TYR A 299 21.10 10.16 0.61
CA TYR A 299 20.30 10.19 -0.60
C TYR A 299 19.62 8.85 -0.83
N ASP A 300 18.51 8.87 -1.53
CA ASP A 300 17.71 7.70 -1.83
C ASP A 300 17.94 7.25 -3.26
N SER A 301 18.00 5.95 -3.45
CA SER A 301 18.15 5.32 -4.76
C SER A 301 17.27 4.08 -4.82
N PHE A 302 16.04 4.26 -5.24
CA PHE A 302 15.08 3.17 -5.39
C PHE A 302 15.28 2.49 -6.74
N VAL A 303 15.30 1.16 -6.71
CA VAL A 303 15.32 0.30 -7.89
C VAL A 303 14.22 -0.75 -7.73
N ALA A 304 13.46 -0.98 -8.79
CA ALA A 304 12.52 -2.09 -8.86
C ALA A 304 12.97 -3.08 -9.94
N ASP A 305 12.91 -4.35 -9.62
CA ASP A 305 13.17 -5.46 -10.55
C ASP A 305 12.33 -6.69 -10.18
N ASP A 306 12.28 -7.65 -11.09
CA ASP A 306 11.65 -8.95 -10.83
C ASP A 306 12.41 -9.70 -9.73
N ILE A 307 11.68 -10.40 -8.87
CA ILE A 307 12.31 -11.23 -7.84
C ILE A 307 13.00 -12.43 -8.52
N PRO A 308 14.32 -12.64 -8.30
CA PRO A 308 15.07 -13.72 -8.95
C PRO A 308 14.84 -15.07 -8.26
N PHE A 309 13.64 -15.64 -8.42
CA PHE A 309 13.33 -16.95 -7.87
C PHE A 309 14.16 -18.06 -8.53
N LEU A 310 14.65 -18.95 -7.70
CA LEU A 310 15.41 -20.15 -8.09
C LEU A 310 14.62 -21.40 -7.71
N ASN A 311 14.82 -22.49 -8.50
CA ASN A 311 14.29 -23.82 -8.20
C ASN A 311 12.79 -23.84 -7.88
N ILE A 312 12.00 -23.10 -8.68
CA ILE A 312 10.54 -23.09 -8.51
C ILE A 312 10.00 -24.51 -8.62
N PRO A 313 9.22 -25.02 -7.63
CA PRO A 313 8.65 -26.35 -7.69
C PRO A 313 7.87 -26.57 -8.98
N THR A 314 7.95 -27.77 -9.53
CA THR A 314 7.25 -28.13 -10.77
C THR A 314 6.06 -29.03 -10.49
N PHE A 315 5.02 -28.89 -11.31
CA PHE A 315 3.81 -29.68 -11.22
C PHE A 315 3.30 -30.07 -12.61
N ASP A 316 2.73 -31.28 -12.73
CA ASP A 316 2.02 -31.71 -13.93
C ASP A 316 0.53 -31.37 -13.79
N TYR A 317 0.09 -30.36 -14.51
CA TYR A 317 -1.32 -29.94 -14.51
C TYR A 317 -2.19 -30.85 -15.40
N ALA A 318 -1.60 -31.63 -16.28
CA ALA A 318 -2.26 -32.55 -17.18
C ALA A 318 -3.39 -31.93 -18.02
N ASP A 319 -3.27 -30.65 -18.34
CA ASP A 319 -4.24 -29.85 -19.09
C ASP A 319 -3.71 -29.46 -20.50
N ALA A 320 -4.55 -28.76 -21.27
CA ALA A 320 -4.19 -28.34 -22.63
C ALA A 320 -3.13 -27.24 -22.70
N GLN A 321 -2.84 -26.59 -21.60
CA GLN A 321 -1.81 -25.52 -21.48
C GLN A 321 -0.45 -26.08 -21.09
N SER A 322 -0.40 -27.31 -20.54
CA SER A 322 0.84 -27.98 -20.19
C SER A 322 1.70 -28.25 -21.44
N PRO A 323 3.01 -28.04 -21.37
CA PRO A 323 3.90 -28.34 -22.48
C PRO A 323 3.80 -29.84 -22.84
N ALA A 324 3.85 -30.14 -24.13
CA ALA A 324 3.97 -31.54 -24.54
C ALA A 324 5.30 -32.11 -24.03
N PRO A 325 5.32 -33.34 -23.49
CA PRO A 325 6.57 -33.95 -23.11
C PRO A 325 7.48 -34.14 -24.36
N VAL A 326 8.75 -33.88 -24.16
CA VAL A 326 9.76 -34.08 -25.22
C VAL A 326 10.50 -35.37 -24.92
N ASN A 327 10.51 -36.28 -25.90
CA ASN A 327 11.27 -37.52 -25.80
C ASN A 327 12.78 -37.21 -25.75
N ASP A 328 13.49 -37.90 -24.86
CA ASP A 328 14.95 -37.93 -24.92
C ASP A 328 15.38 -38.81 -26.13
N VAL A 329 16.18 -38.26 -27.03
CA VAL A 329 16.60 -38.95 -28.22
C VAL A 329 18.11 -38.91 -28.35
N GLN A 330 18.73 -40.06 -28.35
CA GLN A 330 20.18 -40.20 -28.51
C GLN A 330 20.50 -41.13 -29.69
N VAL A 331 21.55 -40.83 -30.43
CA VAL A 331 21.99 -41.61 -31.56
C VAL A 331 23.26 -42.35 -31.19
N LEU A 332 23.18 -43.68 -31.21
CA LEU A 332 24.32 -44.59 -31.05
C LEU A 332 24.87 -45.01 -32.42
N THR A 333 26.13 -44.78 -32.66
CA THR A 333 26.85 -45.25 -33.83
C THR A 333 27.95 -46.25 -33.42
N LEU A 334 27.88 -47.45 -33.95
CA LEU A 334 28.92 -48.47 -33.78
C LEU A 334 29.98 -48.29 -34.86
N THR A 335 31.18 -47.83 -34.48
CA THR A 335 32.28 -47.60 -35.43
C THR A 335 33.36 -48.70 -35.34
N GLY A 336 34.00 -48.98 -36.46
CA GLY A 336 35.01 -50.03 -36.54
C GLY A 336 34.52 -51.38 -37.08
N SER A 337 35.31 -52.42 -36.88
CA SER A 337 35.08 -53.76 -37.47
C SER A 337 34.22 -54.64 -36.56
N TRP A 338 32.92 -54.39 -36.52
CA TRP A 338 31.95 -55.19 -35.77
C TRP A 338 31.53 -56.44 -36.55
N GLU A 339 31.60 -57.60 -35.90
CA GLU A 339 31.15 -58.90 -36.41
C GLU A 339 29.93 -59.41 -35.63
N ILE A 340 29.11 -60.26 -36.29
CA ILE A 340 27.95 -60.87 -35.62
C ILE A 340 28.43 -61.75 -34.46
N GLY A 341 27.86 -61.53 -33.30
CA GLY A 341 28.21 -62.15 -32.02
C GLY A 341 29.10 -61.28 -31.11
N ASP A 342 29.58 -60.13 -31.62
CA ASP A 342 30.29 -59.16 -30.73
C ASP A 342 29.36 -58.61 -29.70
N THR A 343 29.96 -58.25 -28.54
CA THR A 343 29.17 -57.73 -27.41
C THR A 343 29.66 -56.35 -26.95
N PHE A 344 28.75 -55.55 -26.45
CA PHE A 344 29.03 -54.24 -25.86
C PHE A 344 28.08 -53.96 -24.71
N GLN A 345 28.42 -52.99 -23.87
CA GLN A 345 27.59 -52.46 -22.79
C GLN A 345 27.39 -50.96 -22.95
N ILE A 346 26.26 -50.47 -22.51
CA ILE A 346 25.94 -49.04 -22.40
C ILE A 346 25.89 -48.68 -20.95
N ASP A 347 26.49 -47.56 -20.64
CA ASP A 347 26.44 -46.91 -19.36
C ASP A 347 25.42 -45.78 -19.41
N VAL A 348 24.43 -45.84 -18.53
CA VAL A 348 23.41 -44.83 -18.31
C VAL A 348 23.51 -44.39 -16.85
N GLU A 349 24.01 -43.17 -16.61
CA GLU A 349 24.13 -42.59 -15.25
C GLU A 349 24.87 -43.52 -14.26
N SER A 350 25.98 -44.07 -14.68
CA SER A 350 26.82 -45.02 -13.92
C SER A 350 26.18 -46.41 -13.68
N VAL A 351 25.08 -46.72 -14.39
CA VAL A 351 24.47 -48.06 -14.41
C VAL A 351 24.77 -48.73 -15.73
N LEU A 352 25.45 -49.87 -15.67
CA LEU A 352 25.80 -50.62 -16.86
C LEU A 352 24.66 -51.59 -17.30
N SER A 353 24.38 -51.55 -18.60
CA SER A 353 23.50 -52.56 -19.20
C SER A 353 24.08 -53.96 -19.13
N LYS A 354 23.27 -55.01 -19.31
CA LYS A 354 23.77 -56.35 -19.64
C LYS A 354 24.53 -56.32 -20.96
N ASN A 355 25.29 -57.33 -21.25
CA ASN A 355 25.96 -57.47 -22.55
C ASN A 355 24.95 -57.51 -23.67
N ILE A 356 25.01 -56.54 -24.58
CA ILE A 356 24.22 -56.43 -25.78
C ILE A 356 24.96 -57.08 -26.96
N THR A 357 24.34 -58.02 -27.66
CA THR A 357 24.99 -58.70 -28.76
C THR A 357 24.68 -58.00 -30.08
N TYR A 358 25.72 -57.66 -30.81
CA TYR A 358 25.61 -57.19 -32.20
C TYR A 358 25.20 -58.36 -33.13
N ALA A 359 24.01 -58.24 -33.73
CA ALA A 359 23.44 -59.29 -34.63
C ALA A 359 23.53 -58.96 -36.12
N GLY A 360 24.31 -57.90 -36.46
CA GLY A 360 24.47 -57.41 -37.81
C GLY A 360 23.46 -56.38 -38.28
N ASP A 361 23.70 -55.86 -39.49
CA ASP A 361 22.86 -54.80 -40.08
C ASP A 361 21.75 -55.34 -41.01
N SER A 362 21.70 -56.64 -41.24
CA SER A 362 20.67 -57.22 -42.07
C SER A 362 19.34 -57.31 -41.35
N ASN A 363 18.43 -56.43 -41.72
CA ASN A 363 17.05 -56.45 -41.26
C ASN A 363 16.25 -57.36 -42.24
N PRO A 364 15.75 -58.48 -41.81
CA PRO A 364 14.81 -59.23 -42.63
C PRO A 364 13.46 -58.49 -42.57
N VAL A 365 13.22 -57.75 -43.61
CA VAL A 365 11.90 -57.12 -43.80
C VAL A 365 10.83 -58.20 -43.85
N GLY A 366 9.95 -58.28 -42.87
CA GLY A 366 8.66 -58.88 -43.03
C GLY A 366 8.27 -60.13 -42.21
N ASN A 367 9.04 -60.55 -41.17
CA ASN A 367 8.59 -61.66 -40.29
C ASN A 367 8.81 -61.33 -38.82
N ALA A 368 7.71 -61.26 -38.05
CA ALA A 368 7.72 -61.02 -36.62
C ALA A 368 8.58 -61.97 -35.77
N GLN A 369 8.92 -63.15 -36.33
CA GLN A 369 9.76 -64.17 -35.69
C GLN A 369 11.27 -63.88 -35.82
N ASN A 370 11.71 -63.04 -36.77
CA ASN A 370 13.12 -62.73 -37.00
C ASN A 370 13.56 -61.39 -36.33
N GLN A 371 12.63 -60.64 -35.78
CA GLN A 371 12.96 -59.42 -35.05
C GLN A 371 13.76 -59.72 -33.77
N GLN A 372 13.56 -60.86 -33.17
CA GLN A 372 14.22 -61.22 -31.88
C GLN A 372 15.74 -61.44 -31.96
N SER A 373 16.32 -61.38 -33.16
CA SER A 373 17.75 -61.57 -33.40
C SER A 373 18.44 -60.35 -33.98
N SER A 374 17.82 -59.23 -34.03
CA SER A 374 18.44 -57.99 -34.53
C SER A 374 19.17 -57.22 -33.39
N THR A 375 20.19 -56.46 -33.77
CA THR A 375 20.92 -55.60 -32.82
C THR A 375 19.97 -54.55 -32.19
N GLU A 376 19.05 -54.04 -32.97
CA GLU A 376 17.97 -53.13 -32.52
C GLU A 376 17.13 -53.74 -31.41
N PHE A 377 16.64 -54.96 -31.58
CA PHE A 377 15.89 -55.66 -30.56
C PHE A 377 16.70 -55.94 -29.31
N ASN A 378 17.94 -56.42 -29.46
CA ASN A 378 18.83 -56.69 -28.34
C ASN A 378 19.11 -55.42 -27.55
N LEU A 379 19.35 -54.31 -28.23
CA LEU A 379 19.58 -53.00 -27.61
C LEU A 379 18.34 -52.52 -26.85
N GLN A 380 17.17 -52.50 -27.49
CA GLN A 380 15.92 -52.10 -26.86
C GLN A 380 15.59 -52.94 -25.64
N LYS A 381 15.68 -54.25 -25.73
CA LYS A 381 15.37 -55.17 -24.63
C LYS A 381 16.30 -54.96 -23.44
N ASN A 382 17.60 -54.82 -23.66
CA ASN A 382 18.56 -54.64 -22.59
C ASN A 382 18.41 -53.26 -21.91
N LEU A 383 18.09 -52.22 -22.67
CA LEU A 383 17.80 -50.90 -22.10
C LEU A 383 16.50 -50.93 -21.29
N GLN A 384 15.43 -51.56 -21.79
CA GLN A 384 14.17 -51.68 -21.05
C GLN A 384 14.30 -52.47 -19.73
N GLU A 385 15.28 -53.37 -19.64
CA GLU A 385 15.57 -54.12 -18.41
C GLU A 385 16.41 -53.32 -17.36
N MET A 386 16.89 -52.13 -17.72
CA MET A 386 17.70 -51.32 -16.78
C MET A 386 16.81 -50.61 -15.79
N PRO A 387 17.12 -50.68 -14.46
CA PRO A 387 16.31 -50.03 -13.42
C PRO A 387 16.23 -48.50 -13.54
N VAL A 388 17.20 -47.90 -14.21
CA VAL A 388 17.33 -46.45 -14.39
C VAL A 388 16.15 -45.86 -15.18
N PHE A 389 15.52 -46.66 -16.04
CA PHE A 389 14.38 -46.20 -16.84
C PHE A 389 13.02 -46.37 -16.11
N GLY A 390 12.94 -47.19 -15.09
CA GLY A 390 11.69 -47.48 -14.36
C GLY A 390 10.56 -47.91 -15.31
N ASP A 391 9.40 -47.22 -15.22
CA ASP A 391 8.26 -47.46 -16.10
C ASP A 391 8.35 -46.70 -17.44
N THR A 392 9.49 -46.05 -17.73
CA THR A 392 9.67 -45.24 -18.93
C THR A 392 9.81 -46.11 -20.17
N GLY A 393 9.09 -45.77 -21.23
CA GLY A 393 9.20 -46.47 -22.51
C GLY A 393 10.52 -46.16 -23.22
N VAL A 394 11.31 -47.21 -23.50
CA VAL A 394 12.49 -47.08 -24.36
C VAL A 394 12.20 -47.76 -25.69
N ALA A 395 12.32 -47.01 -26.76
CA ALA A 395 12.23 -47.50 -28.13
C ALA A 395 13.56 -47.32 -28.85
N VAL A 396 13.95 -48.27 -29.60
CA VAL A 396 15.15 -48.21 -30.43
C VAL A 396 14.76 -48.43 -31.90
N SER A 397 15.24 -47.57 -32.74
CA SER A 397 15.06 -47.69 -34.18
C SER A 397 16.42 -47.59 -34.90
N ARG A 398 16.62 -48.45 -35.89
CA ARG A 398 17.80 -48.38 -36.74
C ARG A 398 17.63 -47.28 -37.78
N THR A 399 18.50 -46.31 -37.80
CA THR A 399 18.46 -45.13 -38.68
C THR A 399 19.51 -45.20 -39.80
N GLY A 400 20.54 -46.04 -39.65
CA GLY A 400 21.61 -46.16 -40.63
C GLY A 400 22.36 -47.47 -40.50
N SER A 401 23.47 -47.65 -41.28
CA SER A 401 24.38 -48.75 -41.08
C SER A 401 25.10 -48.64 -39.77
N LYS A 402 24.87 -49.57 -38.82
CA LYS A 402 25.43 -49.55 -37.46
C LYS A 402 25.06 -48.33 -36.69
N GLU A 403 23.93 -47.66 -37.06
CA GLU A 403 23.42 -46.45 -36.38
C GLU A 403 22.01 -46.72 -35.84
N TYR A 404 21.82 -46.41 -34.57
CA TYR A 404 20.59 -46.67 -33.83
C TYR A 404 20.13 -45.41 -33.08
N THR A 405 18.89 -45.02 -33.30
CA THR A 405 18.26 -43.95 -32.54
C THR A 405 17.53 -44.55 -31.35
N ILE A 406 17.93 -44.15 -30.16
CA ILE A 406 17.34 -44.53 -28.87
C ILE A 406 16.40 -43.39 -28.48
N THR A 407 15.12 -43.70 -28.35
CA THR A 407 14.09 -42.74 -27.92
C THR A 407 13.54 -43.18 -26.59
N ILE A 408 13.60 -42.29 -25.60
CA ILE A 408 13.06 -42.52 -24.27
C ILE A 408 11.82 -41.62 -24.14
N SER A 409 10.70 -42.18 -23.64
CA SER A 409 9.44 -41.47 -23.55
C SER A 409 9.59 -40.23 -22.68
N GLY A 410 9.12 -39.07 -23.16
CA GLY A 410 9.15 -37.81 -22.43
C GLY A 410 8.22 -37.75 -21.23
N GLU A 411 7.48 -38.79 -20.91
CA GLU A 411 6.76 -38.94 -19.63
C GLU A 411 7.70 -39.28 -18.48
N SER A 412 8.97 -39.54 -18.75
CA SER A 412 10.02 -39.68 -17.71
C SER A 412 10.13 -38.40 -16.89
N THR A 413 10.25 -38.53 -15.59
CA THR A 413 10.45 -37.43 -14.69
C THR A 413 11.89 -36.90 -14.65
N LYS A 414 12.79 -37.48 -15.44
CA LYS A 414 14.21 -37.23 -15.45
C LYS A 414 14.74 -36.99 -16.85
N ALA A 415 15.53 -35.95 -17.03
CA ALA A 415 16.35 -35.77 -18.23
C ALA A 415 17.58 -36.65 -18.12
N PHE A 416 17.88 -37.42 -19.18
CA PHE A 416 19.07 -38.27 -19.20
C PHE A 416 20.28 -37.51 -19.73
N GLU A 417 21.45 -37.80 -19.17
CA GLU A 417 22.70 -37.37 -19.76
C GLU A 417 23.03 -38.16 -21.02
N LEU A 418 23.98 -37.67 -21.80
CA LEU A 418 24.48 -38.40 -22.96
C LEU A 418 25.06 -39.73 -22.51
N PHE A 419 24.54 -40.84 -23.05
CA PHE A 419 25.00 -42.18 -22.71
C PHE A 419 26.45 -42.41 -23.14
N SER A 420 27.10 -43.30 -22.46
CA SER A 420 28.41 -43.80 -22.84
C SER A 420 28.36 -45.31 -22.99
N GLY A 421 29.40 -45.89 -23.55
CA GLY A 421 29.45 -47.34 -23.71
C GLY A 421 30.80 -47.80 -24.22
N PHE A 422 31.03 -49.09 -24.08
CA PHE A 422 32.28 -49.71 -24.50
C PHE A 422 32.06 -51.18 -25.04
N PRO A 423 32.88 -51.62 -25.98
CA PRO A 423 32.84 -53.00 -26.43
C PRO A 423 33.36 -53.95 -25.36
N THR A 424 32.68 -55.06 -25.13
CA THR A 424 33.06 -56.12 -24.19
C THR A 424 33.69 -57.31 -24.87
N SER A 425 33.67 -57.42 -26.21
CA SER A 425 34.39 -58.41 -27.00
C SER A 425 35.12 -57.72 -28.13
N GLY A 426 36.35 -58.24 -28.52
CA GLY A 426 37.12 -57.81 -29.66
C GLY A 426 37.48 -56.33 -29.65
N THR A 427 38.05 -55.81 -28.61
CA THR A 427 38.13 -54.37 -28.26
C THR A 427 39.07 -53.52 -29.14
N ALA A 428 40.03 -54.08 -29.85
CA ALA A 428 41.15 -53.27 -30.45
C ALA A 428 40.78 -52.41 -31.66
N SER A 429 39.57 -52.53 -32.22
CA SER A 429 39.16 -51.73 -33.39
C SER A 429 37.69 -51.36 -33.40
N LYS A 430 37.05 -51.37 -32.23
CA LYS A 430 35.63 -51.14 -32.08
C LYS A 430 35.37 -50.03 -31.08
N THR A 431 34.46 -49.10 -31.42
CA THR A 431 34.05 -48.04 -30.51
C THR A 431 32.53 -47.78 -30.61
N LEU A 432 31.95 -47.31 -29.51
CA LEU A 432 30.61 -46.77 -29.44
C LEU A 432 30.71 -45.29 -29.43
N VAL A 433 29.94 -44.62 -30.27
CA VAL A 433 29.89 -43.16 -30.33
C VAL A 433 28.43 -42.75 -30.13
N PHE A 434 28.16 -41.99 -29.06
CA PHE A 434 26.89 -41.37 -28.86
C PHE A 434 26.94 -39.93 -29.40
N GLY A 435 25.95 -39.55 -30.19
CA GLY A 435 25.84 -38.21 -30.76
C GLY A 435 24.39 -37.79 -30.92
N SER A 436 24.18 -36.60 -31.39
CA SER A 436 22.84 -36.00 -31.61
C SER A 436 21.90 -36.29 -30.46
N HIS A 437 22.13 -35.60 -29.34
CA HIS A 437 21.32 -35.72 -28.15
C HIS A 437 20.23 -34.61 -28.12
N VAL A 438 18.97 -35.02 -28.12
CA VAL A 438 17.82 -34.17 -27.77
C VAL A 438 17.46 -34.52 -26.35
N ILE A 439 17.66 -33.58 -25.45
CA ILE A 439 17.38 -33.74 -24.01
C ILE A 439 15.87 -33.84 -23.82
N GLY A 440 15.43 -34.93 -23.21
CA GLY A 440 14.02 -35.08 -22.83
C GLY A 440 13.57 -34.08 -21.80
N SER A 441 12.32 -33.68 -21.85
CA SER A 441 11.71 -32.90 -20.80
C SER A 441 10.36 -33.50 -20.38
N PRO A 442 10.12 -33.61 -19.06
CA PRO A 442 8.83 -34.07 -18.56
C PRO A 442 7.74 -33.06 -18.85
N ARG A 443 6.49 -33.46 -18.75
CA ARG A 443 5.33 -32.58 -18.87
C ARG A 443 5.18 -31.57 -17.72
N LYS A 444 6.04 -31.62 -16.74
CA LYS A 444 6.00 -30.74 -15.60
C LYS A 444 6.42 -29.32 -15.97
N GLU A 445 5.74 -28.36 -15.37
CA GLU A 445 6.04 -26.92 -15.49
C GLU A 445 6.09 -26.27 -14.12
N ALA A 446 6.71 -25.11 -14.03
CA ALA A 446 6.79 -24.35 -12.79
C ALA A 446 5.39 -24.05 -12.23
N VAL A 447 5.23 -24.15 -10.91
CA VAL A 447 3.94 -23.91 -10.23
C VAL A 447 3.42 -22.48 -10.47
N TRP A 448 4.31 -21.52 -10.66
CA TRP A 448 3.94 -20.18 -11.09
C TRP A 448 4.76 -19.71 -12.29
N SER A 449 4.11 -19.00 -13.17
CA SER A 449 4.66 -18.45 -14.40
C SER A 449 3.68 -17.45 -15.00
N ALA A 450 4.06 -16.76 -16.08
CA ALA A 450 3.15 -15.87 -16.81
C ALA A 450 1.87 -16.57 -17.31
N THR A 451 1.91 -17.89 -17.55
CA THR A 451 0.74 -18.68 -17.97
C THR A 451 -0.05 -19.27 -16.81
N ARG A 452 0.59 -19.55 -15.69
CA ARG A 452 -0.02 -20.16 -14.49
C ARG A 452 -0.43 -19.17 -13.43
N GLY A 453 -0.07 -17.88 -13.59
CA GLY A 453 -0.18 -16.85 -12.57
C GLY A 453 0.92 -16.98 -11.52
N TYR A 454 0.86 -16.15 -10.52
CA TYR A 454 1.89 -16.01 -9.51
C TYR A 454 1.29 -16.18 -8.10
N PRO A 455 2.14 -16.40 -7.07
CA PRO A 455 1.68 -16.32 -5.68
C PRO A 455 1.26 -14.89 -5.34
N LYS A 456 0.18 -14.75 -4.57
CA LYS A 456 -0.40 -13.47 -4.17
C LYS A 456 0.08 -13.01 -2.79
N ILE A 457 0.30 -13.94 -1.86
CA ILE A 457 0.46 -13.64 -0.45
C ILE A 457 1.85 -14.02 0.02
N PRO A 458 2.70 -13.05 0.38
CA PRO A 458 4.00 -13.30 0.97
C PRO A 458 3.99 -13.10 2.49
N THR A 459 4.79 -13.87 3.22
CA THR A 459 5.16 -13.57 4.60
C THR A 459 6.51 -14.18 4.99
N PHE A 460 7.21 -13.57 5.94
CA PHE A 460 8.41 -14.18 6.52
C PHE A 460 8.06 -14.89 7.83
N TYR A 461 8.43 -16.14 7.93
CA TYR A 461 8.24 -16.91 9.15
C TYR A 461 9.34 -17.98 9.30
N ASN A 462 9.92 -18.11 10.50
CA ASN A 462 10.98 -19.07 10.82
C ASN A 462 12.14 -19.12 9.80
N GLY A 463 12.63 -17.92 9.38
CA GLY A 463 13.77 -17.82 8.46
C GLY A 463 13.49 -18.24 7.01
N ARG A 464 12.23 -18.36 6.62
CA ARG A 464 11.77 -18.69 5.29
C ARG A 464 10.82 -17.62 4.73
N LEU A 465 10.80 -17.45 3.42
CA LEU A 465 9.74 -16.74 2.72
C LEU A 465 8.62 -17.72 2.41
N TRP A 466 7.46 -17.51 3.01
CA TRP A 466 6.25 -18.26 2.74
C TRP A 466 5.40 -17.55 1.71
N LEU A 467 4.87 -18.33 0.77
CA LEU A 467 4.01 -17.85 -0.31
C LEU A 467 2.72 -18.67 -0.34
N GLY A 468 1.59 -18.00 -0.59
CA GLY A 468 0.29 -18.63 -0.74
C GLY A 468 -0.58 -17.97 -1.80
N GLY A 469 -1.77 -18.52 -2.04
CA GLY A 469 -2.73 -17.95 -2.98
C GLY A 469 -2.21 -17.90 -4.41
N THR A 470 -1.46 -18.91 -4.86
CA THR A 470 -1.02 -19.01 -6.25
C THR A 470 -2.22 -19.30 -7.14
N LYS A 471 -2.43 -18.53 -8.20
CA LYS A 471 -3.60 -18.62 -9.08
C LYS A 471 -3.90 -20.04 -9.57
N SER A 472 -2.89 -20.79 -9.98
CA SER A 472 -3.02 -22.17 -10.44
C SER A 472 -3.14 -23.20 -9.31
N LYS A 473 -2.72 -22.85 -8.09
CA LYS A 473 -2.69 -23.71 -6.91
C LYS A 473 -3.17 -22.93 -5.67
N PRO A 474 -4.43 -22.48 -5.65
CA PRO A 474 -4.91 -21.54 -4.62
C PRO A 474 -4.89 -22.08 -3.18
N GLN A 475 -4.84 -23.42 -3.03
CA GLN A 475 -4.79 -24.09 -1.72
C GLN A 475 -3.36 -24.48 -1.29
N SER A 476 -2.35 -24.12 -2.07
CA SER A 476 -0.98 -24.56 -1.79
C SER A 476 -0.18 -23.45 -1.08
N LEU A 477 0.57 -23.90 -0.09
CA LEU A 477 1.59 -23.12 0.61
C LEU A 477 2.96 -23.55 0.10
N LEU A 478 3.81 -22.57 -0.14
CA LEU A 478 5.18 -22.76 -0.55
C LEU A 478 6.09 -22.00 0.40
N ALA A 479 7.19 -22.61 0.82
CA ALA A 479 8.21 -21.92 1.61
C ALA A 479 9.57 -22.08 0.96
N SER A 480 10.38 -21.04 1.02
CA SER A 480 11.77 -21.08 0.55
C SER A 480 12.64 -21.97 1.42
N ARG A 481 13.85 -22.28 0.96
CA ARG A 481 14.89 -22.85 1.81
C ARG A 481 15.19 -21.94 3.01
N ALA A 482 15.56 -22.56 4.12
CA ALA A 482 15.92 -21.83 5.32
C ALA A 482 17.13 -20.91 5.07
N GLY A 483 16.98 -19.62 5.37
CA GLY A 483 17.99 -18.59 5.18
C GLY A 483 18.24 -18.13 3.74
N THR A 484 17.59 -18.72 2.73
CA THR A 484 17.68 -18.33 1.32
C THR A 484 16.29 -18.06 0.76
N PHE A 485 15.82 -16.84 0.90
CA PHE A 485 14.41 -16.44 0.68
C PHE A 485 13.88 -16.61 -0.76
N PHE A 486 14.76 -16.75 -1.75
CA PHE A 486 14.35 -16.84 -3.17
C PHE A 486 14.63 -18.21 -3.79
N ASP A 487 15.09 -19.18 -3.02
CA ASP A 487 15.33 -20.56 -3.46
C ASP A 487 14.25 -21.50 -2.92
N PHE A 488 13.53 -22.19 -3.81
CA PHE A 488 12.40 -23.08 -3.51
C PHE A 488 12.69 -24.54 -3.83
N TYR A 489 13.94 -24.96 -3.71
CA TYR A 489 14.35 -26.35 -3.96
C TYR A 489 13.71 -27.34 -2.95
N THR A 490 13.09 -28.44 -3.44
CA THR A 490 12.25 -29.37 -2.65
C THR A 490 12.50 -30.85 -2.95
N GLU A 491 13.64 -31.28 -3.55
CA GLU A 491 13.77 -32.61 -4.13
C GLU A 491 14.42 -33.66 -3.21
N GLU A 492 15.25 -33.32 -2.26
CA GLU A 492 16.04 -34.25 -1.43
C GLU A 492 15.38 -34.56 -0.08
N GLY A 493 14.52 -33.69 0.44
CA GLY A 493 13.81 -33.87 1.70
C GLY A 493 14.63 -33.51 2.94
N ASP A 494 15.67 -32.71 2.77
CA ASP A 494 16.50 -32.20 3.88
C ASP A 494 15.76 -31.16 4.69
N ASP A 495 16.09 -31.00 5.95
CA ASP A 495 15.39 -30.08 6.89
C ASP A 495 15.50 -28.60 6.50
N ASP A 496 16.52 -28.20 5.74
CA ASP A 496 16.69 -26.82 5.26
C ASP A 496 16.02 -26.54 3.90
N GLU A 497 15.53 -27.58 3.21
CA GLU A 497 14.88 -27.42 1.91
C GLU A 497 13.57 -26.66 1.96
N GLY A 498 13.12 -26.24 0.77
CA GLY A 498 11.82 -25.62 0.56
C GLY A 498 10.66 -26.55 0.93
N ILE A 499 9.51 -25.96 1.19
CA ILE A 499 8.29 -26.68 1.54
C ILE A 499 7.24 -26.41 0.46
N PHE A 500 6.60 -27.48 -0.02
CA PHE A 500 5.45 -27.40 -0.92
C PHE A 500 4.33 -28.31 -0.40
N ILE A 501 3.31 -27.75 0.21
CA ILE A 501 2.17 -28.47 0.76
C ILE A 501 0.85 -27.92 0.21
N THR A 502 -0.14 -28.78 0.09
CA THR A 502 -1.50 -28.41 -0.30
C THR A 502 -2.45 -28.67 0.83
N ILE A 503 -3.22 -27.64 1.21
CA ILE A 503 -4.22 -27.72 2.28
C ILE A 503 -5.31 -28.68 1.84
N SER A 504 -5.57 -29.70 2.64
CA SER A 504 -6.66 -30.64 2.44
C SER A 504 -7.94 -30.11 3.08
N ALA A 505 -8.80 -29.51 2.29
CA ALA A 505 -10.09 -28.98 2.74
C ALA A 505 -11.26 -29.73 2.06
N ARG A 506 -12.45 -29.69 2.67
CA ARG A 506 -13.66 -30.31 2.09
C ARG A 506 -14.14 -29.67 0.79
N THR A 507 -13.84 -28.39 0.61
CA THR A 507 -14.19 -27.57 -0.54
C THR A 507 -12.95 -26.89 -1.06
N LEU A 508 -12.97 -26.46 -2.32
CA LEU A 508 -11.92 -25.61 -2.87
C LEU A 508 -11.90 -24.30 -2.05
N THR A 509 -10.76 -24.02 -1.44
CA THR A 509 -10.58 -22.93 -0.49
C THR A 509 -9.31 -22.19 -0.87
N GLU A 510 -9.45 -20.97 -1.34
CA GLU A 510 -8.31 -20.12 -1.70
C GLU A 510 -7.66 -19.55 -0.44
N ILE A 511 -6.34 -19.51 -0.40
CA ILE A 511 -5.58 -18.82 0.64
C ILE A 511 -5.69 -17.31 0.39
N ILE A 512 -6.25 -16.61 1.37
CA ILE A 512 -6.52 -15.17 1.31
C ILE A 512 -5.41 -14.36 1.98
N ASP A 513 -4.91 -14.84 3.14
CA ASP A 513 -3.79 -14.20 3.83
C ASP A 513 -3.06 -15.18 4.74
N ILE A 514 -1.82 -14.83 5.09
CA ILE A 514 -0.95 -15.63 5.97
C ILE A 514 -0.33 -14.70 7.01
N ASN A 515 -0.58 -14.98 8.28
CA ASN A 515 -0.09 -14.15 9.37
C ASN A 515 0.85 -14.94 10.29
N PRO A 516 2.10 -14.49 10.50
CA PRO A 516 3.02 -15.12 11.46
C PRO A 516 2.63 -14.74 12.90
N ASP A 517 2.42 -15.76 13.74
CA ASP A 517 2.16 -15.62 15.16
C ASP A 517 2.86 -16.77 15.89
N ARG A 518 2.28 -17.37 16.93
CA ARG A 518 2.83 -18.59 17.61
C ARG A 518 2.99 -19.77 16.66
N GLY A 519 2.07 -19.92 15.69
CA GLY A 519 2.14 -20.75 14.51
C GLY A 519 1.86 -19.88 13.29
N LEU A 520 2.09 -20.38 12.11
CA LEU A 520 1.74 -19.66 10.89
C LEU A 520 0.24 -19.79 10.66
N GLN A 521 -0.50 -18.73 10.90
CA GLN A 521 -1.94 -18.66 10.68
C GLN A 521 -2.23 -18.50 9.18
N VAL A 522 -3.16 -19.29 8.65
CA VAL A 522 -3.54 -19.27 7.25
C VAL A 522 -5.04 -19.04 7.14
N PHE A 523 -5.39 -17.89 6.61
CA PHE A 523 -6.78 -17.49 6.40
C PHE A 523 -7.18 -17.82 4.96
N CYS A 524 -8.24 -18.60 4.84
CA CYS A 524 -8.74 -19.01 3.54
C CYS A 524 -10.17 -18.54 3.31
N SER A 525 -10.63 -18.60 2.07
CA SER A 525 -12.00 -18.18 1.71
C SER A 525 -13.11 -18.98 2.40
N GLY A 526 -12.84 -20.17 2.95
CA GLY A 526 -13.85 -21.02 3.58
C GLY A 526 -13.50 -21.54 4.98
N ALA A 527 -12.31 -21.33 5.47
CA ALA A 527 -11.84 -21.82 6.78
C ALA A 527 -10.52 -21.19 7.18
N GLU A 528 -10.15 -21.28 8.45
CA GLU A 528 -8.89 -20.84 9.00
C GLU A 528 -8.08 -22.06 9.47
N PHE A 529 -6.78 -22.03 9.16
CA PHE A 529 -5.83 -23.09 9.47
C PHE A 529 -4.63 -22.53 10.24
N VAL A 530 -3.88 -23.40 10.87
CA VAL A 530 -2.57 -23.11 11.45
C VAL A 530 -1.57 -24.12 10.93
N VAL A 531 -0.41 -23.65 10.52
CA VAL A 531 0.73 -24.46 10.14
C VAL A 531 1.67 -24.55 11.33
N GLU A 532 1.97 -25.76 11.75
CA GLU A 532 2.96 -26.09 12.78
C GLU A 532 4.13 -26.82 12.15
N GLY A 533 5.29 -26.74 12.76
CA GLY A 533 6.52 -27.27 12.19
C GLY A 533 7.19 -26.28 11.21
N ASP A 534 8.46 -26.50 10.92
CA ASP A 534 9.31 -25.61 10.15
C ASP A 534 10.22 -26.32 9.14
N THR A 535 10.11 -27.66 9.06
CA THR A 535 10.87 -28.46 8.10
C THR A 535 9.93 -29.22 7.17
N PRO A 536 10.38 -29.65 5.97
CA PRO A 536 9.55 -30.42 5.04
C PRO A 536 8.95 -31.70 5.65
N THR A 537 9.63 -32.28 6.65
CA THR A 537 9.22 -33.54 7.32
C THR A 537 8.30 -33.32 8.52
N THR A 538 8.30 -32.14 9.14
CA THR A 538 7.54 -31.84 10.37
C THR A 538 6.34 -30.94 10.15
N VAL A 539 6.25 -30.29 8.99
CA VAL A 539 5.15 -29.35 8.69
C VAL A 539 3.81 -30.05 8.68
N GLU A 540 2.86 -29.53 9.46
CA GLU A 540 1.48 -30.01 9.56
C GLU A 540 0.50 -28.84 9.47
N VAL A 541 -0.58 -29.01 8.71
CA VAL A 541 -1.66 -28.02 8.57
C VAL A 541 -2.88 -28.49 9.34
N LYS A 542 -3.30 -27.71 10.34
CA LYS A 542 -4.43 -28.03 11.21
C LYS A 542 -5.58 -27.06 10.97
N ALA A 543 -6.76 -27.57 10.65
CA ALA A 543 -7.98 -26.76 10.59
C ALA A 543 -8.38 -26.30 12.00
N GLN A 544 -8.73 -25.02 12.13
CA GLN A 544 -9.14 -24.42 13.41
C GLN A 544 -10.61 -24.00 13.38
N THR A 545 -10.99 -23.07 12.53
CA THR A 545 -12.35 -22.54 12.41
C THR A 545 -12.84 -22.56 10.96
N GLN A 546 -14.15 -22.33 10.74
CA GLN A 546 -14.78 -22.46 9.42
C GLN A 546 -15.64 -21.21 9.10
N HIS A 547 -15.07 -20.02 9.28
CA HIS A 547 -15.77 -18.78 8.96
C HIS A 547 -15.43 -18.28 7.57
N GLY A 548 -14.18 -18.49 7.15
CA GLY A 548 -13.62 -17.93 5.92
C GLY A 548 -13.31 -16.45 6.04
N ALA A 549 -12.32 -15.99 5.29
CA ALA A 549 -11.88 -14.60 5.23
C ALA A 549 -12.25 -13.96 3.88
N SER A 550 -12.56 -12.66 3.90
CA SER A 550 -12.66 -11.83 2.69
C SER A 550 -11.26 -11.49 2.18
N ASP A 551 -11.16 -11.07 0.91
CA ASP A 551 -9.88 -10.69 0.28
C ASP A 551 -9.35 -9.36 0.81
N LEU A 552 -9.03 -9.34 2.10
CA LEU A 552 -8.49 -8.22 2.84
C LEU A 552 -7.30 -8.68 3.70
N GLU A 553 -6.32 -7.80 3.89
CA GLU A 553 -5.18 -8.11 4.76
C GLU A 553 -5.63 -8.26 6.21
N VAL A 554 -5.14 -9.31 6.87
CA VAL A 554 -5.38 -9.47 8.31
C VAL A 554 -4.41 -8.59 9.09
N ARG A 555 -4.80 -8.18 10.30
CA ARG A 555 -3.98 -7.31 11.15
C ARG A 555 -3.86 -7.89 12.55
N SER A 556 -2.66 -7.89 13.11
CA SER A 556 -2.40 -8.35 14.47
C SER A 556 -2.45 -7.20 15.47
N ILE A 557 -3.15 -7.40 16.59
CA ILE A 557 -3.28 -6.45 17.68
C ILE A 557 -3.40 -7.16 19.02
N ASP A 558 -2.60 -6.77 20.01
CA ASP A 558 -2.67 -7.27 21.39
C ASP A 558 -2.71 -8.81 21.50
N GLY A 559 -1.94 -9.52 20.67
CA GLY A 559 -1.89 -11.00 20.64
C GLY A 559 -3.17 -11.64 20.06
N ALA A 560 -3.90 -10.93 19.25
CA ALA A 560 -5.01 -11.40 18.45
C ALA A 560 -4.83 -11.01 17.00
N THR A 561 -5.38 -11.78 16.08
CA THR A 561 -5.44 -11.43 14.66
C THR A 561 -6.87 -11.04 14.30
N LEU A 562 -7.02 -9.89 13.68
CA LEU A 562 -8.29 -9.40 13.17
C LEU A 562 -8.43 -9.74 11.69
N PHE A 563 -9.56 -10.30 11.32
CA PHE A 563 -9.92 -10.56 9.93
C PHE A 563 -11.40 -10.29 9.68
N VAL A 564 -11.73 -9.95 8.45
CA VAL A 564 -13.11 -9.76 8.00
C VAL A 564 -13.61 -11.10 7.45
N ASP A 565 -14.84 -11.51 7.84
CA ASP A 565 -15.42 -12.75 7.36
C ASP A 565 -15.64 -12.74 5.84
N GLN A 566 -15.83 -13.92 5.23
CA GLN A 566 -15.98 -14.07 3.77
C GLN A 566 -17.17 -13.27 3.20
N ASN A 567 -18.15 -12.89 4.02
CA ASN A 567 -19.32 -12.12 3.57
C ASN A 567 -19.07 -10.61 3.61
N GLY A 568 -17.92 -10.14 4.13
CA GLY A 568 -17.59 -8.73 4.26
C GLY A 568 -18.46 -7.97 5.27
N ARG A 569 -19.09 -8.65 6.23
CA ARG A 569 -20.10 -8.08 7.13
C ARG A 569 -19.76 -8.16 8.61
N SER A 570 -18.71 -8.87 8.98
CA SER A 570 -18.26 -8.94 10.37
C SER A 570 -16.75 -8.90 10.49
N LEU A 571 -16.29 -8.22 11.54
CA LEU A 571 -14.89 -8.22 11.96
C LEU A 571 -14.75 -9.26 13.06
N ARG A 572 -13.85 -10.22 12.83
CA ARG A 572 -13.58 -11.30 13.75
C ARG A 572 -12.22 -11.18 14.38
N GLN A 573 -12.14 -11.60 15.63
CA GLN A 573 -10.93 -11.70 16.40
C GLN A 573 -10.53 -13.17 16.54
N TYR A 574 -9.35 -13.52 16.02
CA TYR A 574 -8.78 -14.86 16.04
C TYR A 574 -7.69 -14.94 17.10
N VAL A 575 -7.86 -15.82 18.07
CA VAL A 575 -7.03 -15.88 19.28
C VAL A 575 -6.80 -17.33 19.67
N PHE A 576 -5.61 -17.63 20.13
CA PHE A 576 -5.31 -18.94 20.74
C PHE A 576 -5.96 -19.06 22.10
N ASP A 577 -6.80 -20.06 22.29
CA ASP A 577 -7.37 -20.42 23.60
C ASP A 577 -6.60 -21.62 24.19
N PHE A 578 -5.94 -21.36 25.29
CA PHE A 578 -5.14 -22.39 25.97
C PHE A 578 -5.98 -23.55 26.51
N ASN A 579 -7.24 -23.32 26.86
CA ASN A 579 -8.10 -24.38 27.41
C ASN A 579 -8.59 -25.35 26.33
N GLU A 580 -8.77 -24.86 25.11
CA GLU A 580 -9.20 -25.65 23.96
C GLU A 580 -8.01 -26.20 23.17
N ASP A 581 -6.79 -25.71 23.46
CA ASP A 581 -5.56 -25.98 22.70
C ASP A 581 -5.76 -25.74 21.19
N ALA A 582 -6.50 -24.68 20.88
CA ALA A 582 -6.91 -24.33 19.52
C ALA A 582 -7.09 -22.82 19.37
N TYR A 583 -7.07 -22.35 18.14
CA TYR A 583 -7.49 -20.97 17.85
C TYR A 583 -9.00 -20.89 17.75
N THR A 584 -9.56 -19.87 18.38
CA THR A 584 -10.98 -19.56 18.35
C THR A 584 -11.24 -18.25 17.65
N SER A 585 -12.41 -18.12 17.02
CA SER A 585 -12.81 -16.92 16.30
C SER A 585 -14.09 -16.34 16.90
N THR A 586 -14.01 -15.08 17.35
CA THR A 586 -15.13 -14.35 17.94
C THR A 586 -15.48 -13.14 17.08
N ASP A 587 -16.77 -12.95 16.78
CA ASP A 587 -17.26 -11.75 16.11
C ASP A 587 -17.34 -10.59 17.12
N ILE A 588 -16.44 -9.59 16.95
CA ILE A 588 -16.39 -8.41 17.82
C ILE A 588 -17.27 -7.26 17.30
N SER A 589 -17.77 -7.36 16.08
CA SER A 589 -18.63 -6.37 15.44
C SER A 589 -20.13 -6.65 15.58
N VAL A 590 -20.53 -7.74 16.24
CA VAL A 590 -21.93 -8.20 16.31
C VAL A 590 -22.90 -7.13 16.78
N LEU A 591 -22.50 -6.27 17.72
CA LEU A 591 -23.35 -5.19 18.23
C LEU A 591 -23.40 -3.98 17.29
N SER A 592 -22.47 -3.85 16.38
CA SER A 592 -22.27 -2.71 15.46
C SER A 592 -22.16 -3.16 14.00
N SER A 593 -22.76 -4.29 13.66
CA SER A 593 -22.59 -4.97 12.35
C SER A 593 -22.96 -4.13 11.13
N HIS A 594 -23.80 -3.10 11.30
CA HIS A 594 -24.20 -2.17 10.24
C HIS A 594 -23.07 -1.20 9.83
N LEU A 595 -21.97 -1.13 10.59
CA LEU A 595 -20.81 -0.29 10.30
C LEU A 595 -19.74 -1.00 9.44
N ILE A 596 -19.88 -2.31 9.27
CA ILE A 596 -18.99 -3.13 8.44
C ILE A 596 -19.73 -3.50 7.16
N ASP A 597 -19.27 -2.97 6.03
CA ASP A 597 -19.90 -3.19 4.73
C ASP A 597 -18.87 -3.31 3.61
N ASN A 598 -18.48 -4.55 3.30
CA ASN A 598 -17.47 -4.87 2.30
C ASN A 598 -16.21 -4.00 2.44
N PRO A 599 -15.44 -4.13 3.53
CA PRO A 599 -14.23 -3.35 3.72
C PRO A 599 -13.24 -3.56 2.58
N VAL A 600 -12.57 -2.46 2.19
CA VAL A 600 -11.53 -2.44 1.16
C VAL A 600 -10.13 -2.26 1.73
N ASP A 601 -10.04 -1.74 2.97
CA ASP A 601 -8.77 -1.60 3.66
C ASP A 601 -8.97 -1.58 5.18
N ILE A 602 -7.97 -2.03 5.92
CA ILE A 602 -7.95 -2.05 7.39
C ILE A 602 -6.55 -1.72 7.90
N GLU A 603 -6.48 -0.80 8.85
CA GLU A 603 -5.21 -0.38 9.43
C GLU A 603 -5.33 -0.14 10.93
N ILE A 604 -4.21 -0.27 11.66
CA ILE A 604 -4.17 -0.14 13.13
C ILE A 604 -3.25 0.99 13.54
N LEU A 605 -3.81 1.95 14.29
CA LEU A 605 -3.06 2.97 14.98
C LEU A 605 -2.96 2.63 16.46
N THR A 606 -1.76 2.34 16.92
CA THR A 606 -1.53 2.04 18.35
C THR A 606 -1.49 3.31 19.19
N GLY A 607 -2.11 3.29 20.36
CA GLY A 607 -2.08 4.41 21.28
C GLY A 607 -0.64 4.72 21.77
N THR A 608 -0.30 6.02 21.80
CA THR A 608 1.01 6.48 22.25
C THR A 608 1.10 6.75 23.75
N ALA A 609 -0.04 6.92 24.39
CA ALA A 609 -0.15 7.18 25.82
C ALA A 609 -1.08 6.14 26.46
N SER A 610 -0.92 5.93 27.78
CA SER A 610 -1.82 5.06 28.55
C SER A 610 -3.28 5.53 28.61
N SER A 611 -3.54 6.76 28.18
CA SER A 611 -4.88 7.33 28.00
C SER A 611 -5.48 7.06 26.63
N ASP A 612 -4.67 6.56 25.68
CA ASP A 612 -5.12 6.31 24.34
C ASP A 612 -5.39 4.82 24.17
N ALA A 613 -6.42 4.51 23.38
CA ALA A 613 -6.69 3.14 22.96
C ALA A 613 -5.97 2.82 21.65
N ASN A 614 -5.99 1.57 21.28
CA ASN A 614 -5.70 1.19 19.91
C ASN A 614 -6.94 1.47 19.06
N TRP A 615 -6.73 2.12 17.91
CA TRP A 615 -7.79 2.36 16.94
C TRP A 615 -7.57 1.50 15.70
N VAL A 616 -8.57 0.69 15.38
CA VAL A 616 -8.60 -0.04 14.11
C VAL A 616 -9.46 0.76 13.15
N PHE A 617 -8.85 1.25 12.09
CA PHE A 617 -9.50 2.03 11.05
C PHE A 617 -9.87 1.11 9.89
N ILE A 618 -11.15 1.02 9.59
CA ILE A 618 -11.72 0.16 8.57
C ILE A 618 -12.34 1.05 7.50
N ILE A 619 -11.97 0.87 6.26
CA ILE A 619 -12.50 1.61 5.12
C ILE A 619 -13.46 0.70 4.37
N ASN A 620 -14.72 1.11 4.26
CA ASN A 620 -15.75 0.38 3.52
C ASN A 620 -15.79 0.76 2.03
N GLU A 621 -16.35 -0.09 1.20
CA GLU A 621 -16.51 0.11 -0.25
C GLU A 621 -17.29 1.39 -0.59
N ASP A 622 -18.22 1.83 0.27
CA ASP A 622 -18.97 3.08 0.09
C ASP A 622 -18.10 4.33 0.26
N GLY A 623 -16.87 4.18 0.79
CA GLY A 623 -15.92 5.25 1.06
C GLY A 623 -16.09 5.93 2.41
N ASN A 624 -16.95 5.41 3.29
CA ASN A 624 -16.95 5.78 4.69
C ASN A 624 -16.04 4.83 5.48
N GLY A 625 -15.66 5.27 6.68
CA GLY A 625 -14.90 4.44 7.60
C GLY A 625 -15.69 4.00 8.81
N ALA A 626 -15.23 2.95 9.45
CA ALA A 626 -15.57 2.59 10.83
C ALA A 626 -14.28 2.62 11.65
N VAL A 627 -14.34 3.17 12.85
CA VAL A 627 -13.23 3.17 13.80
C VAL A 627 -13.61 2.30 14.99
N LEU A 628 -12.87 1.21 15.16
CA LEU A 628 -12.97 0.39 16.37
C LEU A 628 -11.96 0.88 17.38
N ASN A 629 -12.45 1.22 18.56
CA ASN A 629 -11.61 1.38 19.73
C ASN A 629 -11.58 0.06 20.49
N THR A 630 -10.41 -0.55 20.63
CA THR A 630 -10.28 -1.81 21.36
C THR A 630 -9.21 -1.71 22.45
N VAL A 631 -9.59 -2.20 23.65
CA VAL A 631 -8.69 -2.47 24.77
C VAL A 631 -9.06 -3.86 25.31
N ARG A 632 -8.43 -4.87 24.75
CA ARG A 632 -8.77 -6.28 25.02
C ARG A 632 -8.74 -6.61 26.51
N ALA A 633 -7.76 -6.08 27.24
CA ALA A 633 -7.62 -6.33 28.68
C ALA A 633 -8.81 -5.81 29.52
N GLN A 634 -9.69 -4.99 28.96
CA GLN A 634 -10.85 -4.39 29.60
C GLN A 634 -12.17 -4.72 28.89
N ASP A 635 -12.16 -5.63 27.93
CA ASP A 635 -13.33 -6.01 27.10
C ASP A 635 -14.00 -4.80 26.40
N ILE A 636 -13.23 -3.77 26.07
CA ILE A 636 -13.71 -2.61 25.34
C ILE A 636 -13.61 -2.90 23.85
N ASN A 637 -14.75 -2.89 23.15
CA ASN A 637 -14.84 -3.03 21.69
C ASN A 637 -15.98 -2.13 21.19
N GLY A 638 -15.69 -0.85 21.00
CA GLY A 638 -16.69 0.12 20.56
C GLY A 638 -16.39 0.67 19.17
N PHE A 639 -17.38 0.61 18.30
CA PHE A 639 -17.30 1.14 16.95
C PHE A 639 -17.93 2.52 16.84
N THR A 640 -17.36 3.36 16.01
CA THR A 640 -17.92 4.65 15.61
C THR A 640 -17.78 4.84 14.10
N LYS A 641 -18.66 5.64 13.52
CA LYS A 641 -18.64 5.91 12.09
C LYS A 641 -17.73 7.09 11.77
N TYR A 642 -16.88 6.93 10.78
CA TYR A 642 -16.03 7.98 10.21
C TYR A 642 -16.55 8.39 8.84
N ILE A 643 -16.86 9.68 8.66
CA ILE A 643 -17.35 10.20 7.39
C ILE A 643 -16.36 11.27 6.91
N PRO A 644 -15.68 11.07 5.75
CA PRO A 644 -14.80 12.11 5.24
C PRO A 644 -15.60 13.36 4.88
N ALA A 645 -15.15 14.53 5.35
CA ALA A 645 -15.88 15.79 5.16
C ALA A 645 -16.22 16.02 3.67
N PRO A 646 -17.47 16.33 3.32
CA PRO A 646 -17.87 16.61 1.95
C PRO A 646 -17.40 18.00 1.50
N ASN A 647 -17.27 18.21 0.19
CA ASN A 647 -17.12 19.55 -0.33
C ASN A 647 -18.46 20.31 -0.17
N PRO A 648 -18.51 21.46 0.52
CA PRO A 648 -19.75 22.19 0.80
C PRO A 648 -20.51 22.69 -0.45
N ALA A 649 -19.81 22.87 -1.57
CA ALA A 649 -20.43 23.24 -2.84
C ALA A 649 -21.21 22.10 -3.51
N GLN A 650 -21.17 20.89 -2.97
CA GLN A 650 -21.76 19.69 -3.56
C GLN A 650 -22.96 19.21 -2.72
N THR A 651 -24.15 19.49 -3.20
CA THR A 651 -25.42 19.11 -2.55
C THR A 651 -25.95 17.72 -2.94
N ASN A 652 -25.30 17.07 -3.91
CA ASN A 652 -25.74 15.77 -4.44
C ASN A 652 -24.93 14.62 -3.83
N SER A 653 -25.59 13.59 -3.34
CA SER A 653 -24.98 12.40 -2.73
C SER A 653 -24.00 11.63 -3.64
N THR A 654 -24.07 11.83 -4.95
CA THR A 654 -23.17 11.20 -5.93
C THR A 654 -21.74 11.77 -5.88
N TYR A 655 -21.51 12.87 -5.20
CA TYR A 655 -20.26 13.62 -5.18
C TYR A 655 -19.63 13.71 -3.78
N LEU A 656 -19.89 12.72 -2.95
CA LEU A 656 -19.29 12.65 -1.63
C LEU A 656 -17.78 12.35 -1.71
N SER A 657 -17.03 12.88 -0.77
CA SER A 657 -15.66 12.45 -0.51
C SER A 657 -15.63 10.96 -0.18
N LYS A 658 -14.58 10.26 -0.61
CA LYS A 658 -14.41 8.82 -0.32
C LYS A 658 -13.03 8.55 0.23
N LEU A 659 -12.98 7.71 1.26
CA LEU A 659 -11.76 7.04 1.69
C LEU A 659 -11.48 5.90 0.73
N LEU A 660 -10.20 5.70 0.38
CA LEU A 660 -9.78 4.65 -0.56
C LEU A 660 -8.79 3.66 0.07
N SER A 661 -7.83 4.15 0.83
CA SER A 661 -6.81 3.33 1.51
C SER A 661 -6.28 4.05 2.73
N ALA A 662 -5.70 3.31 3.67
CA ALA A 662 -5.02 3.83 4.83
C ALA A 662 -3.67 3.13 5.04
N CYS A 663 -2.77 3.79 5.75
CA CYS A 663 -1.48 3.24 6.13
C CYS A 663 -0.97 3.93 7.38
N VAL A 664 -0.35 3.18 8.29
CA VAL A 664 0.31 3.75 9.47
C VAL A 664 1.81 3.76 9.27
N VAL A 665 2.39 4.95 9.39
CA VAL A 665 3.84 5.17 9.33
C VAL A 665 4.27 5.99 10.54
N GLU A 666 5.28 5.54 11.28
CA GLU A 666 5.76 6.21 12.52
C GLU A 666 4.63 6.56 13.51
N ASN A 667 3.68 5.66 13.66
CA ASN A 667 2.51 5.85 14.50
C ASN A 667 1.64 7.08 14.12
N ASN A 668 1.67 7.47 12.85
CA ASN A 668 0.74 8.43 12.27
C ASN A 668 -0.15 7.71 11.25
N MET A 669 -1.45 7.96 11.32
CA MET A 669 -2.42 7.44 10.35
C MET A 669 -2.42 8.34 9.11
N TYR A 670 -2.12 7.75 7.96
CA TYR A 670 -2.28 8.35 6.64
C TYR A 670 -3.47 7.71 5.96
N GLN A 671 -4.27 8.51 5.29
CA GLN A 671 -5.43 8.07 4.55
C GLN A 671 -5.45 8.67 3.15
N MET A 672 -5.86 7.89 2.17
CA MET A 672 -6.13 8.36 0.81
C MET A 672 -7.58 8.78 0.71
N VAL A 673 -7.82 10.02 0.34
CA VAL A 673 -9.17 10.58 0.23
C VAL A 673 -9.40 11.15 -1.16
N ARG A 674 -10.45 10.68 -1.82
CA ARG A 674 -10.95 11.28 -3.07
C ARG A 674 -11.87 12.43 -2.75
N ARG A 675 -11.56 13.63 -3.27
CA ARG A 675 -12.36 14.84 -3.08
C ARG A 675 -12.80 15.44 -4.40
N LYS A 676 -14.04 15.95 -4.45
CA LYS A 676 -14.57 16.64 -5.63
C LYS A 676 -14.09 18.08 -5.66
N GLN A 677 -13.61 18.52 -6.81
CA GLN A 677 -13.26 19.91 -7.08
C GLN A 677 -14.49 20.71 -7.57
N THR A 678 -14.54 22.00 -7.30
CA THR A 678 -15.63 22.88 -7.73
C THR A 678 -15.74 22.95 -9.26
N GLY A 679 -14.67 22.79 -10.00
CA GLY A 679 -14.66 22.78 -11.47
C GLY A 679 -15.07 21.46 -12.13
N GLY A 680 -15.35 20.39 -11.37
CA GLY A 680 -15.85 19.12 -11.89
C GLY A 680 -14.87 17.94 -11.85
N GLY A 681 -13.58 18.13 -11.59
CA GLY A 681 -12.58 17.05 -11.47
C GLY A 681 -12.58 16.36 -10.09
N TRP A 682 -11.94 15.20 -10.02
CA TRP A 682 -11.59 14.54 -8.76
C TRP A 682 -10.15 14.85 -8.40
N ARG A 683 -9.89 15.00 -7.09
CA ARG A 683 -8.55 15.08 -6.53
C ARG A 683 -8.36 13.95 -5.51
N TYR A 684 -7.21 13.37 -5.51
CA TYR A 684 -6.84 12.26 -4.66
C TYR A 684 -5.74 12.73 -3.71
N LEU A 685 -6.11 12.92 -2.45
CA LEU A 685 -5.25 13.54 -1.46
C LEU A 685 -4.80 12.51 -0.44
N VAL A 686 -3.51 12.48 -0.15
CA VAL A 686 -2.98 11.82 1.03
C VAL A 686 -3.14 12.77 2.19
N GLU A 687 -3.90 12.36 3.18
CA GLU A 687 -4.18 13.16 4.37
C GLU A 687 -3.68 12.42 5.61
N ARG A 688 -2.99 13.12 6.52
CA ARG A 688 -2.54 12.59 7.80
C ARG A 688 -3.52 12.99 8.90
N TRP A 689 -3.89 12.08 9.81
CA TRP A 689 -4.63 12.44 11.02
C TRP A 689 -3.80 13.39 11.88
N ASN A 690 -4.41 14.47 12.28
CA ASN A 690 -3.77 15.45 13.15
C ASN A 690 -4.77 15.88 14.23
N PHE A 691 -4.48 15.55 15.49
CA PHE A 691 -5.36 15.82 16.63
C PHE A 691 -5.48 17.31 16.98
N ASP A 692 -4.57 18.14 16.46
CA ASP A 692 -4.64 19.60 16.61
C ASP A 692 -5.48 20.27 15.53
N ARG A 693 -5.92 19.53 14.51
CA ARG A 693 -6.75 20.03 13.40
C ARG A 693 -8.24 19.77 13.64
N MET A 694 -9.05 20.75 13.23
CA MET A 694 -10.51 20.67 13.34
C MET A 694 -11.20 20.46 12.00
N LEU A 695 -10.46 20.49 10.90
CA LEU A 695 -10.95 20.35 9.54
C LEU A 695 -10.29 19.16 8.85
N ASP A 696 -10.97 18.59 7.85
CA ASP A 696 -10.39 17.57 6.97
C ASP A 696 -9.72 18.20 5.78
N GLY A 697 -8.71 17.49 5.24
CA GLY A 697 -7.95 17.99 4.11
C GLY A 697 -7.39 19.37 4.37
N SER A 698 -6.96 19.62 5.61
CA SER A 698 -6.62 20.94 6.08
C SER A 698 -5.17 21.33 5.76
N THR A 699 -4.95 22.61 5.66
CA THR A 699 -3.62 23.25 5.64
C THR A 699 -3.64 24.44 6.59
N SER A 700 -2.52 24.72 7.26
CA SER A 700 -2.46 25.85 8.19
C SER A 700 -1.19 26.67 8.06
N THR A 701 -1.21 27.88 8.61
CA THR A 701 0.01 28.66 8.79
C THR A 701 0.85 28.06 9.91
N SER A 702 2.17 27.96 9.71
CA SER A 702 3.10 27.37 10.68
C SER A 702 3.62 28.33 11.73
N THR A 703 3.48 29.65 11.54
CA THR A 703 4.03 30.67 12.43
C THR A 703 3.06 31.81 12.69
N ALA A 704 3.04 32.27 13.92
CA ALA A 704 2.38 33.53 14.31
C ALA A 704 3.11 34.73 13.68
N GLY A 705 2.39 35.58 13.01
CA GLY A 705 2.77 36.96 12.98
C GLY A 705 3.35 37.61 11.74
N SER A 706 3.49 36.96 10.57
CA SER A 706 3.87 37.72 9.36
C SER A 706 3.22 37.30 8.05
N THR A 707 2.60 36.15 8.01
CA THR A 707 1.91 35.67 6.79
C THR A 707 0.46 35.37 7.09
N TYR A 708 -0.40 36.26 6.68
CA TYR A 708 -1.85 36.13 6.85
C TYR A 708 -2.50 35.42 5.65
N SER A 709 -1.71 34.67 4.90
CA SER A 709 -2.13 33.95 3.71
C SER A 709 -1.59 32.53 3.73
N ILE A 710 -2.41 31.58 3.34
CA ILE A 710 -2.01 30.21 2.99
C ILE A 710 -1.96 30.14 1.46
N THR A 711 -0.82 29.75 0.93
CA THR A 711 -0.55 29.57 -0.51
C THR A 711 -0.35 28.10 -0.84
N GLY A 712 -0.31 27.74 -2.13
CA GLY A 712 -0.11 26.35 -2.58
C GLY A 712 -1.40 25.53 -2.55
N LEU A 713 -2.56 26.19 -2.58
CA LEU A 713 -3.89 25.58 -2.66
C LEU A 713 -4.40 25.44 -4.11
N ASP A 714 -3.49 25.49 -5.11
CA ASP A 714 -3.87 25.44 -6.53
C ASP A 714 -4.72 24.21 -6.87
N TYR A 715 -4.47 23.10 -6.19
CA TYR A 715 -5.25 21.86 -6.32
C TYR A 715 -6.70 21.98 -5.81
N LEU A 716 -7.04 23.05 -5.10
CA LEU A 716 -8.40 23.36 -4.63
C LEU A 716 -8.95 24.65 -5.23
N GLU A 717 -8.35 25.14 -6.31
CA GLU A 717 -8.78 26.41 -6.97
C GLU A 717 -10.29 26.44 -7.19
N GLY A 718 -10.92 27.56 -6.85
CA GLY A 718 -12.36 27.74 -6.95
C GLY A 718 -13.20 27.00 -5.91
N THR A 719 -12.57 26.26 -4.98
CA THR A 719 -13.26 25.53 -3.92
C THR A 719 -13.47 26.42 -2.69
N GLU A 720 -14.67 26.40 -2.14
CA GLU A 720 -14.98 27.07 -0.89
C GLU A 720 -14.53 26.21 0.29
N LEU A 721 -13.65 26.75 1.13
CA LEU A 721 -13.11 26.10 2.32
C LEU A 721 -13.56 26.81 3.58
N GLN A 722 -13.74 26.04 4.65
CA GLN A 722 -13.94 26.56 5.98
C GLN A 722 -12.63 27.13 6.52
N VAL A 723 -12.71 28.22 7.28
CA VAL A 723 -11.58 28.86 7.92
C VAL A 723 -11.77 28.84 9.43
N VAL A 724 -10.75 28.35 10.18
CA VAL A 724 -10.72 28.37 11.64
C VAL A 724 -9.52 29.20 12.09
N GLY A 725 -9.81 30.32 12.73
CA GLY A 725 -8.78 31.18 13.32
C GLY A 725 -8.42 30.73 14.73
N THR A 726 -7.14 30.80 15.08
CA THR A 726 -6.63 30.45 16.40
C THR A 726 -6.00 31.70 17.04
N TYR A 727 -6.46 32.02 18.22
CA TYR A 727 -5.90 33.01 19.10
C TYR A 727 -4.93 32.29 20.05
N GLY A 728 -3.77 32.80 20.28
CA GLY A 728 -2.82 32.14 21.17
C GLY A 728 -1.40 32.60 20.92
N GLY A 729 -0.44 32.02 21.67
CA GLY A 729 0.96 32.41 21.64
C GLY A 729 1.43 32.96 22.96
N VAL A 730 0.56 33.00 23.97
CA VAL A 730 0.94 33.31 25.34
C VAL A 730 1.18 31.99 26.08
N VAL A 731 2.41 31.81 26.56
CA VAL A 731 2.78 30.61 27.33
C VAL A 731 1.85 30.46 28.53
N GLY A 732 1.16 29.33 28.63
CA GLY A 732 0.25 28.98 29.72
C GLY A 732 -1.22 29.38 29.54
N VAL A 733 -1.59 29.95 28.39
CA VAL A 733 -2.99 30.19 28.02
C VAL A 733 -3.39 29.22 26.93
N PRO A 734 -4.46 28.45 27.11
CA PRO A 734 -4.95 27.55 26.05
C PRO A 734 -5.29 28.34 24.78
N ASP A 735 -4.93 27.80 23.63
CA ASP A 735 -5.33 28.33 22.33
C ASP A 735 -6.86 28.34 22.23
N THR A 736 -7.44 29.50 21.93
CA THR A 736 -8.86 29.59 21.66
C THR A 736 -9.10 29.68 20.15
N ARG A 737 -10.21 29.11 19.67
CA ARG A 737 -10.51 29.02 18.24
C ARG A 737 -11.82 29.71 17.88
N GLU A 738 -11.90 30.24 16.70
CA GLU A 738 -13.08 30.86 16.14
C GLU A 738 -13.34 30.36 14.72
N LEU A 739 -14.60 30.01 14.45
CA LEU A 739 -15.05 29.70 13.10
C LEU A 739 -15.25 30.99 12.33
N LEU A 740 -14.51 31.17 11.25
CA LEU A 740 -14.59 32.34 10.39
C LEU A 740 -15.49 32.05 9.17
N THR A 741 -15.84 33.09 8.43
CA THR A 741 -16.61 32.96 7.20
C THR A 741 -15.84 32.10 6.19
N PRO A 742 -16.48 31.09 5.55
CA PRO A 742 -15.85 30.28 4.49
C PRO A 742 -15.31 31.15 3.37
N ARG A 743 -14.26 30.69 2.70
CA ARG A 743 -13.58 31.41 1.61
C ARG A 743 -13.26 30.50 0.45
N THR A 744 -13.41 31.09 -0.73
CA THR A 744 -13.04 30.42 -1.98
C THR A 744 -11.55 30.60 -2.25
N VAL A 745 -10.88 29.52 -2.60
CA VAL A 745 -9.48 29.56 -3.06
C VAL A 745 -9.42 30.37 -4.36
N SER A 746 -8.52 31.34 -4.40
CA SER A 746 -8.28 32.16 -5.59
C SER A 746 -6.78 32.31 -5.83
N SER A 747 -6.33 31.95 -7.03
CA SER A 747 -4.90 31.92 -7.39
C SER A 747 -4.08 31.10 -6.37
N GLY A 748 -4.59 29.93 -5.99
CA GLY A 748 -3.98 29.03 -5.03
C GLY A 748 -3.84 29.59 -3.61
N THR A 749 -4.60 30.63 -3.25
CA THR A 749 -4.38 31.36 -1.99
C THR A 749 -5.68 31.66 -1.26
N ILE A 750 -5.62 31.56 0.07
CA ILE A 750 -6.63 32.10 0.99
C ILE A 750 -5.91 33.04 1.98
N SER A 751 -6.48 34.22 2.21
CA SER A 751 -5.92 35.24 3.13
C SER A 751 -6.93 35.68 4.17
N LEU A 752 -6.47 36.00 5.39
CA LEU A 752 -7.25 36.70 6.39
C LEU A 752 -7.44 38.17 6.00
N THR A 753 -8.53 38.77 6.44
CA THR A 753 -8.75 40.21 6.33
C THR A 753 -7.94 40.97 7.36
N SER A 754 -7.68 42.28 7.13
CA SER A 754 -6.98 43.13 8.08
C SER A 754 -7.71 43.19 9.43
N GLU A 755 -9.04 43.15 9.43
CA GLU A 755 -9.85 43.12 10.65
C GLU A 755 -9.57 41.85 11.48
N GLU A 756 -9.45 40.67 10.84
CA GLU A 756 -9.27 39.40 11.53
C GLU A 756 -7.90 39.31 12.20
N TYR A 757 -6.83 39.67 11.52
CA TYR A 757 -5.50 39.54 12.10
C TYR A 757 -5.07 40.76 12.91
N THR A 758 -5.49 42.00 12.59
CA THR A 758 -5.10 43.20 13.32
C THR A 758 -6.05 43.47 14.46
N ASP A 759 -7.37 43.53 14.18
CA ASP A 759 -8.36 43.99 15.16
C ASP A 759 -8.83 42.85 16.07
N ARG A 760 -8.96 41.61 15.53
CA ARG A 760 -9.33 40.44 16.33
C ARG A 760 -8.12 39.77 16.96
N GLY A 761 -6.92 39.90 16.38
CA GLY A 761 -5.68 39.31 16.86
C GLY A 761 -5.51 37.83 16.62
N ILE A 762 -6.05 37.31 15.49
CA ILE A 762 -5.84 35.91 15.05
C ILE A 762 -4.38 35.73 14.65
N GLN A 763 -3.70 34.78 15.26
CA GLN A 763 -2.28 34.57 15.06
C GLN A 763 -1.99 33.42 14.09
N ARG A 764 -2.84 32.41 14.09
CA ARG A 764 -2.76 31.23 13.19
C ARG A 764 -4.14 30.96 12.64
N PHE A 765 -4.19 30.35 11.47
CA PHE A 765 -5.46 29.85 10.96
C PHE A 765 -5.25 28.58 10.13
N GLU A 766 -6.26 27.76 10.08
CA GLU A 766 -6.36 26.59 9.24
C GLU A 766 -7.50 26.73 8.24
N VAL A 767 -7.35 26.13 7.06
CA VAL A 767 -8.37 26.06 6.03
C VAL A 767 -8.57 24.60 5.64
N GLY A 768 -9.80 24.21 5.37
CA GLY A 768 -10.11 22.82 4.99
C GLY A 768 -11.60 22.57 4.88
N PHE A 769 -11.98 21.30 4.85
CA PHE A 769 -13.37 20.86 4.77
C PHE A 769 -13.95 20.62 6.17
N ALA A 770 -15.09 21.25 6.45
CA ALA A 770 -15.75 21.09 7.75
C ALA A 770 -16.53 19.77 7.80
N PHE A 771 -16.47 19.09 8.92
CA PHE A 771 -17.34 17.98 9.29
C PHE A 771 -18.05 18.24 10.61
N THR A 772 -19.23 17.64 10.77
CA THR A 772 -20.08 17.88 11.94
C THR A 772 -20.24 16.59 12.71
N PRO A 773 -19.50 16.38 13.80
CA PRO A 773 -19.75 15.25 14.70
C PRO A 773 -21.18 15.19 15.17
N ALA A 774 -21.74 13.99 15.22
CA ALA A 774 -23.11 13.76 15.67
C ALA A 774 -23.18 12.55 16.63
N ILE A 775 -23.75 12.80 17.79
CA ILE A 775 -23.98 11.80 18.83
C ILE A 775 -25.46 11.75 19.13
N THR A 776 -26.07 10.56 19.04
CA THR A 776 -27.43 10.31 19.45
C THR A 776 -27.40 9.15 20.44
N PRO A 777 -27.69 9.36 21.72
CA PRO A 777 -27.74 8.29 22.71
C PRO A 777 -28.83 7.26 22.41
N MET A 778 -28.77 6.11 23.08
CA MET A 778 -29.86 5.10 22.97
C MET A 778 -31.15 5.61 23.63
N PRO A 779 -32.33 5.21 23.10
CA PRO A 779 -33.63 5.56 23.70
C PRO A 779 -33.71 5.21 25.17
N LEU A 780 -34.16 6.16 25.99
CA LEU A 780 -34.21 5.99 27.41
C LEU A 780 -35.34 5.05 27.83
N ASN A 781 -35.06 4.09 28.70
CA ASN A 781 -36.05 3.27 29.38
C ASN A 781 -36.06 3.66 30.86
N THR A 782 -37.16 4.25 31.31
CA THR A 782 -37.31 4.65 32.71
C THR A 782 -37.96 3.51 33.50
N ASN A 783 -37.26 2.91 34.44
CA ASN A 783 -37.78 1.94 35.38
C ASN A 783 -38.56 2.62 36.49
N ALA A 784 -39.77 3.10 36.21
CA ALA A 784 -40.68 3.66 37.22
C ALA A 784 -41.79 2.64 37.50
N GLY A 785 -41.55 1.62 38.33
CA GLY A 785 -42.51 0.65 38.79
C GLY A 785 -42.40 -0.74 38.13
N PRO A 786 -43.26 -1.70 38.46
CA PRO A 786 -43.19 -3.04 37.90
C PRO A 786 -43.63 -3.04 36.44
N GLY A 787 -42.67 -3.08 35.55
CA GLY A 787 -42.81 -3.14 34.09
C GLY A 787 -41.95 -2.13 33.38
N GLN A 788 -41.48 -2.54 32.19
CA GLN A 788 -40.64 -1.67 31.32
C GLN A 788 -41.54 -0.60 30.66
N ASN A 789 -41.10 0.68 30.71
CA ASN A 789 -41.83 1.81 30.14
C ASN A 789 -41.34 2.17 28.73
N GLN A 790 -40.78 1.22 27.99
CA GLN A 790 -40.18 1.49 26.70
C GLN A 790 -41.18 2.11 25.69
N MET A 791 -42.42 1.67 25.68
CA MET A 791 -43.48 2.12 24.77
C MET A 791 -44.30 3.33 25.28
N LYS A 792 -43.97 3.88 26.45
CA LYS A 792 -44.65 5.09 26.96
C LYS A 792 -44.03 6.36 26.40
N GLN A 793 -44.87 7.38 26.25
CA GLN A 793 -44.37 8.71 25.88
C GLN A 793 -43.53 9.30 27.01
N LYS A 794 -42.45 9.86 26.66
CA LYS A 794 -41.48 10.49 27.58
C LYS A 794 -41.14 11.89 27.07
N LYS A 795 -40.70 12.74 27.99
CA LYS A 795 -40.14 14.06 27.66
C LYS A 795 -38.90 14.29 28.50
N ILE A 796 -37.83 14.72 27.85
CA ILE A 796 -36.61 15.16 28.53
C ILE A 796 -36.87 16.57 29.02
N CYS A 797 -36.68 16.78 30.33
CA CYS A 797 -36.90 18.07 30.99
C CYS A 797 -35.60 18.87 31.18
N ASN A 798 -34.48 18.16 31.32
CA ASN A 798 -33.17 18.75 31.49
C ASN A 798 -32.12 17.78 31.04
N ILE A 799 -31.03 18.29 30.46
CA ILE A 799 -29.85 17.54 30.08
C ILE A 799 -28.64 18.21 30.72
N ASN A 800 -27.83 17.44 31.41
CA ASN A 800 -26.57 17.84 31.97
C ASN A 800 -25.45 17.09 31.25
N LEU A 801 -24.52 17.80 30.61
CA LEU A 801 -23.34 17.22 30.01
C LEU A 801 -22.13 17.46 30.90
N ARG A 802 -21.42 16.40 31.26
CA ARG A 802 -20.10 16.52 31.83
C ARG A 802 -19.07 16.48 30.72
N VAL A 803 -18.31 17.57 30.60
CA VAL A 803 -17.37 17.77 29.49
C VAL A 803 -15.98 18.08 30.01
N ASN A 804 -14.99 17.79 29.20
CA ASN A 804 -13.61 18.15 29.43
C ASN A 804 -13.07 18.87 28.20
N ASP A 805 -12.41 20.01 28.38
CA ASP A 805 -11.77 20.80 27.32
C ASP A 805 -12.66 20.97 26.07
N SER A 806 -13.90 21.41 26.25
CA SER A 806 -14.94 21.40 25.23
C SER A 806 -15.50 22.77 24.91
N ALA A 807 -15.85 22.97 23.64
CA ALA A 807 -16.57 24.14 23.15
C ALA A 807 -17.46 23.77 21.95
N GLY A 808 -18.34 24.64 21.52
CA GLY A 808 -19.12 24.53 20.28
C GLY A 808 -20.07 23.34 20.22
N LEU A 809 -20.63 22.89 21.38
CA LEU A 809 -21.62 21.83 21.41
C LEU A 809 -23.04 22.39 21.29
N TYR A 810 -23.88 21.63 20.55
CA TYR A 810 -25.31 21.95 20.34
C TYR A 810 -26.15 20.75 20.74
N ILE A 811 -27.30 21.01 21.32
CA ILE A 811 -28.35 20.00 21.58
C ILE A 811 -29.57 20.37 20.79
N ASP A 812 -30.03 19.43 19.92
CA ASP A 812 -31.20 19.65 19.03
C ASP A 812 -31.14 20.96 18.23
N GLY A 813 -29.94 21.37 17.82
CA GLY A 813 -29.68 22.59 17.07
C GLY A 813 -29.53 23.87 17.91
N ASN A 814 -29.66 23.77 19.25
CA ASN A 814 -29.46 24.88 20.16
C ASN A 814 -28.04 24.87 20.73
N ALA A 815 -27.34 26.00 20.57
CA ALA A 815 -25.98 26.14 21.10
C ALA A 815 -25.98 26.13 22.63
N LEU A 816 -25.06 25.34 23.22
CA LEU A 816 -24.81 25.39 24.64
C LEU A 816 -24.03 26.64 25.03
N PRO A 817 -24.30 27.24 26.20
CA PRO A 817 -23.68 28.49 26.64
C PRO A 817 -22.27 28.26 27.17
N PHE A 818 -21.27 28.15 26.29
CA PHE A 818 -19.85 28.06 26.70
C PHE A 818 -19.20 29.41 27.03
N ARG A 819 -19.81 30.55 26.66
CA ARG A 819 -19.24 31.87 26.95
C ARG A 819 -19.53 32.29 28.41
N THR A 820 -18.47 32.49 29.15
CA THR A 820 -18.50 33.30 30.40
C THR A 820 -18.00 34.71 30.11
N PHE A 821 -18.79 35.71 30.37
CA PHE A 821 -18.36 37.11 30.33
C PHE A 821 -17.17 37.31 31.29
N GLY A 822 -16.06 37.85 30.83
CA GLY A 822 -15.00 38.33 31.64
C GLY A 822 -13.73 37.52 31.81
N VAL A 823 -13.57 36.45 31.06
CA VAL A 823 -12.26 35.73 31.02
C VAL A 823 -11.48 36.13 29.77
N GLY A 824 -11.07 37.35 29.68
CA GLY A 824 -10.02 37.82 28.80
C GLY A 824 -8.71 37.87 29.60
N GLY A 825 -8.00 36.79 29.64
CA GLY A 825 -6.65 36.73 30.23
C GLY A 825 -5.60 37.27 29.28
N GLY A 826 -5.11 38.45 29.50
CA GLY A 826 -3.78 38.87 29.12
C GLY A 826 -3.57 39.50 27.76
N THR A 827 -2.99 40.71 27.79
CA THR A 827 -2.50 41.54 26.68
C THR A 827 -3.47 41.79 25.52
N THR A 828 -4.43 42.64 25.84
CA THR A 828 -5.27 43.43 24.94
C THR A 828 -5.43 42.96 23.50
N PRO A 829 -6.46 42.20 23.18
CA PRO A 829 -7.18 42.49 21.95
C PRO A 829 -7.80 43.89 22.10
N ALA A 830 -7.71 44.70 21.09
CA ALA A 830 -8.32 46.02 21.09
C ALA A 830 -9.86 45.97 21.34
N ASN A 831 -10.41 44.75 21.33
CA ASN A 831 -11.82 44.50 21.61
C ASN A 831 -12.03 43.13 22.34
N PRO A 832 -12.48 43.16 23.65
CA PRO A 832 -12.74 41.94 24.40
C PRO A 832 -13.90 41.07 23.86
N PHE A 833 -14.63 41.53 22.86
CA PHE A 833 -15.69 40.77 22.22
C PHE A 833 -15.18 39.78 21.15
N TYR A 834 -13.91 39.87 20.74
CA TYR A 834 -13.30 39.03 19.68
C TYR A 834 -12.35 37.95 20.17
N ALA A 835 -12.25 37.71 21.46
CA ALA A 835 -11.54 36.56 21.96
C ALA A 835 -12.31 35.27 21.54
N GLY A 836 -11.64 34.29 20.99
CA GLY A 836 -12.25 33.01 20.59
C GLY A 836 -12.97 32.33 21.76
N ILE A 837 -13.75 31.32 21.51
CA ILE A 837 -14.50 30.60 22.54
C ILE A 837 -13.51 29.79 23.39
N PRO A 838 -13.33 30.08 24.68
CA PRO A 838 -12.48 29.27 25.53
C PRO A 838 -13.12 27.90 25.74
N THR A 839 -12.27 26.86 25.79
CA THR A 839 -12.74 25.51 26.16
C THR A 839 -13.15 25.50 27.65
N PHE A 840 -14.10 24.63 27.97
CA PHE A 840 -14.67 24.49 29.30
C PHE A 840 -14.53 23.07 29.81
N THR A 841 -14.18 22.93 31.07
CA THR A 841 -14.18 21.63 31.76
C THR A 841 -15.13 21.73 32.97
N GLY A 842 -16.14 20.83 32.99
CA GLY A 842 -17.14 20.83 34.05
C GLY A 842 -18.49 20.29 33.61
N VAL A 843 -19.56 20.75 34.21
CA VAL A 843 -20.94 20.36 33.88
C VAL A 843 -21.66 21.53 33.24
N ILE A 844 -22.27 21.29 32.08
CA ILE A 844 -23.10 22.25 31.37
C ILE A 844 -24.53 21.71 31.37
N SER A 845 -25.48 22.57 31.70
CA SER A 845 -26.92 22.19 31.76
C SER A 845 -27.70 22.89 30.65
N ASP A 846 -28.50 22.11 29.92
CA ASP A 846 -29.54 22.64 29.03
C ASP A 846 -30.91 22.34 29.57
N ARG A 847 -31.60 23.42 29.99
CA ARG A 847 -32.96 23.34 30.55
C ARG A 847 -34.07 23.27 29.49
N ASN A 848 -33.69 23.46 28.21
CA ASN A 848 -34.64 23.44 27.09
C ASN A 848 -34.62 22.10 26.34
N GLY A 849 -33.93 21.10 26.91
CA GLY A 849 -33.74 19.81 26.28
C GLY A 849 -35.02 19.07 25.94
N GLY A 850 -35.16 18.75 24.69
CA GLY A 850 -36.16 17.81 24.20
C GLY A 850 -37.35 18.39 23.44
N ASN A 851 -37.59 17.81 22.28
CA ASN A 851 -38.64 18.20 21.30
C ASN A 851 -40.07 17.69 21.64
N GLY A 852 -40.48 17.81 22.90
CA GLY A 852 -41.82 17.40 23.25
C GLY A 852 -41.95 15.97 23.79
N TRP A 853 -43.15 15.37 23.69
CA TRP A 853 -43.43 14.03 24.10
C TRP A 853 -43.29 13.05 22.94
N ASP A 854 -42.45 12.05 23.14
CA ASP A 854 -42.22 10.98 22.15
C ASP A 854 -41.94 9.65 22.88
N ILE A 855 -42.08 8.54 22.17
CA ILE A 855 -41.75 7.21 22.67
C ILE A 855 -40.21 7.06 22.69
N ASP A 856 -39.53 7.46 21.64
CA ASP A 856 -38.06 7.36 21.44
C ASP A 856 -37.37 8.72 21.60
N VAL A 857 -37.67 9.42 22.69
CA VAL A 857 -37.06 10.72 23.01
C VAL A 857 -35.55 10.55 23.25
N VAL A 858 -34.75 11.10 22.35
CA VAL A 858 -33.27 11.18 22.45
C VAL A 858 -32.80 12.53 22.00
N PRO A 859 -31.84 13.13 22.67
CA PRO A 859 -31.24 14.39 22.20
C PRO A 859 -30.25 14.12 21.08
N LYS A 860 -30.21 14.99 20.10
CA LYS A 860 -29.15 15.00 19.10
C LYS A 860 -28.09 16.01 19.49
N ILE A 861 -26.90 15.50 19.86
CA ILE A 861 -25.75 16.33 20.22
C ILE A 861 -24.89 16.47 18.96
N THR A 862 -24.57 17.71 18.58
CA THR A 862 -23.72 18.01 17.41
C THR A 862 -22.67 19.07 17.74
N ALA A 863 -21.60 19.11 16.94
CA ALA A 863 -20.53 20.11 17.11
C ALA A 863 -20.14 20.71 15.72
N PRO A 864 -20.98 21.62 15.16
CA PRO A 864 -20.73 22.16 13.82
C PRO A 864 -19.62 23.22 13.79
N ASP A 865 -19.28 23.84 14.91
CA ASP A 865 -18.38 25.01 14.96
C ASP A 865 -16.89 24.66 14.85
N SER A 866 -16.55 23.42 14.46
CA SER A 866 -15.14 22.96 14.33
C SER A 866 -14.30 23.28 15.58
N GLN A 867 -14.87 23.01 16.75
CA GLN A 867 -14.26 23.16 18.06
C GLN A 867 -13.94 21.81 18.69
N PRO A 868 -12.95 21.72 19.59
CA PRO A 868 -12.69 20.49 20.32
C PRO A 868 -13.82 20.19 21.31
N PHE A 869 -14.09 18.91 21.53
CA PHE A 869 -14.95 18.47 22.64
C PHE A 869 -14.59 17.06 23.10
N HIS A 870 -14.88 16.83 24.38
CA HIS A 870 -14.82 15.52 25.02
C HIS A 870 -15.97 15.41 26.02
N ILE A 871 -16.97 14.59 25.72
CA ILE A 871 -18.11 14.31 26.60
C ILE A 871 -17.78 13.09 27.46
N GLN A 872 -17.78 13.28 28.77
CA GLN A 872 -17.47 12.23 29.74
C GLN A 872 -18.74 11.51 30.22
N ALA A 873 -19.83 12.22 30.38
CA ALA A 873 -21.10 11.67 30.84
C ALA A 873 -22.29 12.56 30.44
N ILE A 874 -23.47 11.92 30.38
CA ILE A 874 -24.74 12.61 30.13
C ILE A 874 -25.71 12.22 31.22
N GLU A 875 -26.37 13.20 31.81
CA GLU A 875 -27.47 13.04 32.79
C GLU A 875 -28.76 13.60 32.19
N TYR A 876 -29.83 12.84 32.28
CA TYR A 876 -31.14 13.24 31.81
C TYR A 876 -32.13 13.30 32.93
N GLU A 877 -32.93 14.38 33.00
CA GLU A 877 -34.12 14.44 33.79
C GLU A 877 -35.33 14.19 32.88
N VAL A 878 -36.03 13.07 33.08
CA VAL A 878 -37.09 12.61 32.21
C VAL A 878 -38.44 12.57 32.93
N SER A 879 -39.48 13.09 32.28
CA SER A 879 -40.85 12.94 32.69
C SER A 879 -41.54 11.86 31.83
N SER A 880 -42.24 10.91 32.40
CA SER A 880 -43.06 9.89 31.72
C SER A 880 -44.52 10.10 31.92
N SER A 881 -45.35 9.78 30.89
CA SER A 881 -46.83 9.91 30.94
C SER A 881 -47.47 8.71 31.63
#